data_0832762e84e98752cc68dff2b261ee6a
#
_entry.id   0832762e84e98752cc68dff2b261ee6a
#
_cell.length_a   1.000
_cell.length_b   1.000
_cell.length_c   1.000
_cell.angle_alpha   90.00
_cell.angle_beta   90.00
_cell.angle_gamma   90.00
#
_symmetry.space_group_name_H-M   'P 1'
#
loop_
_entity.id
_entity.type
_entity.pdbx_description
1 polymer ?
#
loop_
_entity_poly.entity_id
_entity_poly.type
_entity_poly.pdbx_seq_one_letter_code
_entity_poly.pdbx_strand_id
1 'polypeptide(L)'
;MTKIWEHSAFKDSNLFRFLSFVNSKYGLALKTYSELHNWSVENLENFWSSVASFFAVKFDSKPSKIIVSKIPFYKSKWFSNSTLSYSSHLIRFAKPKSTAIIYNNEIGEKTEISWNSLLSKVSDIKKELIKAEVNKGDVVVGYLLNHPDTIASFIATNSLGAIWSCCSPDFGIDSIVDRFIQLNPKVLIAHTKYSHNGKIFNQEEKIKELKKRLKTIKQTILFSNQFDGWDFNSTSVINLNSVSVPFEHPIWVLFSSGTTGKPKAITHSTGGILIEQYKALALHQNVCEGDRFFWNTTSGWMMWNYALGSLLCGGILCIYDGAANYPDLGAQWRFAKEAKINHFGNGAPLYIQCMKQDTEDVNKLYLKDLKTIGSTGSPLSKDAFLWLQSKLPNVQIISLSGGTDVCSAFIGGSIMLPVYAGHLQCKMLGAAIESFDKNGNSIENQTGELVITKPMPSMPIFFWGDNDFKRYHESYFSNNPNVWTHGDWICIDPEKGVIMQGRSDATLNRNGIRIGTSEIYMALDKLDKIKDSLIIELPLQDESESELLLFVVISSSLNEELKNKIKRQLKENCSPRHIPNSIIAVKEIPYTISGKKMEIPIKKLFLGMAMDEIVAPGAMRNPDSLNEFIEIRKNFFNQN
;
A
#
# COMPACT_ATOMS: atom_id res chain seq x y z
N MET A 1 -25.80 11.05 6.96
CA MET A 1 -24.82 9.99 6.59
C MET A 1 -25.13 8.72 7.36
N THR A 2 -24.83 7.53 6.81
CA THR A 2 -25.32 6.27 7.38
C THR A 2 -24.20 5.59 8.15
N LYS A 3 -24.39 5.45 9.47
CA LYS A 3 -23.59 4.52 10.29
C LYS A 3 -23.95 3.10 9.86
N ILE A 4 -22.92 2.30 9.52
CA ILE A 4 -23.11 0.95 8.97
C ILE A 4 -22.61 -0.15 9.89
N TRP A 5 -21.69 0.15 10.80
CA TRP A 5 -21.15 -0.83 11.73
C TRP A 5 -20.67 -0.17 13.03
N GLU A 6 -20.74 -0.92 14.13
CA GLU A 6 -20.20 -0.54 15.43
C GLU A 6 -19.97 -1.81 16.26
N HIS A 7 -18.85 -1.88 16.96
CA HIS A 7 -18.54 -3.02 17.82
C HIS A 7 -19.09 -2.81 19.22
N SER A 8 -19.90 -3.74 19.70
CA SER A 8 -20.52 -3.66 21.03
C SER A 8 -19.60 -4.10 22.18
N ALA A 9 -18.53 -4.86 21.90
CA ALA A 9 -17.71 -5.51 22.94
C ALA A 9 -16.20 -5.43 22.62
N PHE A 10 -15.64 -4.22 22.48
CA PHE A 10 -14.21 -4.01 22.13
C PHE A 10 -13.22 -4.16 23.30
N LYS A 11 -13.69 -4.48 24.52
CA LYS A 11 -12.85 -4.54 25.74
C LYS A 11 -11.73 -5.58 25.66
N ASP A 12 -11.91 -6.62 24.86
CA ASP A 12 -10.90 -7.66 24.65
C ASP A 12 -9.94 -7.36 23.49
N SER A 13 -10.10 -6.21 22.84
CA SER A 13 -9.24 -5.81 21.72
C SER A 13 -7.84 -5.40 22.16
N ASN A 14 -6.87 -5.53 21.26
CA ASN A 14 -5.51 -5.05 21.48
C ASN A 14 -5.49 -3.55 21.81
N LEU A 15 -6.33 -2.76 21.13
CA LEU A 15 -6.40 -1.32 21.33
C LEU A 15 -6.90 -0.96 22.72
N PHE A 16 -7.94 -1.64 23.24
CA PHE A 16 -8.44 -1.38 24.59
C PHE A 16 -7.43 -1.82 25.67
N ARG A 17 -6.76 -2.96 25.44
CA ARG A 17 -5.65 -3.39 26.32
C ARG A 17 -4.50 -2.38 26.32
N PHE A 18 -4.17 -1.81 25.16
CA PHE A 18 -3.17 -0.76 25.04
C PHE A 18 -3.60 0.53 25.76
N LEU A 19 -4.86 0.96 25.61
CA LEU A 19 -5.43 2.10 26.34
C LEU A 19 -5.28 1.91 27.86
N SER A 20 -5.66 0.72 28.36
CA SER A 20 -5.55 0.38 29.78
C SER A 20 -4.08 0.37 30.26
N PHE A 21 -3.17 -0.15 29.43
CA PHE A 21 -1.73 -0.14 29.71
C PHE A 21 -1.19 1.28 29.81
N VAL A 22 -1.56 2.17 28.89
CA VAL A 22 -1.14 3.58 28.89
C VAL A 22 -1.68 4.31 30.15
N ASN A 23 -2.98 4.12 30.45
CA ASN A 23 -3.58 4.70 31.64
C ASN A 23 -2.85 4.27 32.91
N SER A 24 -2.57 2.98 33.05
CA SER A 24 -1.86 2.44 34.21
C SER A 24 -0.42 2.98 34.31
N LYS A 25 0.29 3.03 33.17
CA LYS A 25 1.70 3.42 33.12
C LYS A 25 1.94 4.89 33.45
N TYR A 26 1.01 5.77 33.04
CA TYR A 26 1.17 7.23 33.15
C TYR A 26 0.19 7.90 34.13
N GLY A 27 -0.63 7.12 34.84
CA GLY A 27 -1.63 7.66 35.77
C GLY A 27 -2.74 8.45 35.06
N LEU A 28 -3.11 8.06 33.84
CA LEU A 28 -4.13 8.71 33.03
C LEU A 28 -5.50 8.07 33.19
N ALA A 29 -6.54 8.76 32.73
CA ALA A 29 -7.93 8.29 32.76
C ALA A 29 -8.61 8.40 31.38
N LEU A 30 -7.85 8.14 30.30
CA LEU A 30 -8.35 8.16 28.92
C LEU A 30 -9.44 7.10 28.74
N LYS A 31 -10.53 7.46 28.06
CA LYS A 31 -11.70 6.59 27.88
C LYS A 31 -12.06 6.37 26.41
N THR A 32 -11.76 7.36 25.56
CA THR A 32 -12.16 7.40 24.17
C THR A 32 -10.96 7.26 23.24
N TYR A 33 -11.24 6.87 21.98
CA TYR A 33 -10.22 6.86 20.94
C TYR A 33 -9.62 8.25 20.70
N SER A 34 -10.45 9.30 20.70
CA SER A 34 -9.99 10.68 20.47
C SER A 34 -9.01 11.13 21.56
N GLU A 35 -9.30 10.86 22.84
CA GLU A 35 -8.38 11.16 23.94
C GLU A 35 -7.04 10.41 23.77
N LEU A 36 -7.09 9.11 23.42
CA LEU A 36 -5.89 8.32 23.20
C LEU A 36 -5.10 8.84 21.99
N HIS A 37 -5.78 9.20 20.88
CA HIS A 37 -5.12 9.77 19.70
C HIS A 37 -4.44 11.09 20.04
N ASN A 38 -5.14 12.03 20.69
CA ASN A 38 -4.58 13.31 21.09
C ASN A 38 -3.36 13.12 21.99
N TRP A 39 -3.46 12.27 23.01
CA TRP A 39 -2.33 11.92 23.84
C TRP A 39 -1.16 11.34 23.02
N SER A 40 -1.42 10.48 22.05
CA SER A 40 -0.41 9.82 21.24
C SER A 40 0.40 10.78 20.36
N VAL A 41 -0.23 11.86 19.88
CA VAL A 41 0.43 12.87 19.05
C VAL A 41 1.03 14.01 19.86
N GLU A 42 0.50 14.30 21.03
CA GLU A 42 1.08 15.31 21.94
C GLU A 42 2.30 14.76 22.68
N ASN A 43 2.30 13.47 23.00
CA ASN A 43 3.33 12.79 23.80
C ASN A 43 4.07 11.71 22.99
N LEU A 44 4.62 12.06 21.82
CA LEU A 44 5.24 11.11 20.88
C LEU A 44 6.26 10.16 21.53
N GLU A 45 7.12 10.69 22.40
CA GLU A 45 8.14 9.90 23.09
C GLU A 45 7.50 8.81 23.97
N ASN A 46 6.53 9.21 24.80
CA ASN A 46 5.79 8.30 25.68
C ASN A 46 4.97 7.30 24.87
N PHE A 47 4.32 7.74 23.80
CA PHE A 47 3.52 6.89 22.94
C PHE A 47 4.36 5.78 22.29
N TRP A 48 5.42 6.13 21.56
CA TRP A 48 6.24 5.15 20.87
C TRP A 48 7.03 4.24 21.82
N SER A 49 7.47 4.78 22.97
CA SER A 49 8.02 3.96 24.07
C SER A 49 6.98 2.97 24.62
N SER A 50 5.70 3.38 24.67
CA SER A 50 4.62 2.50 25.13
C SER A 50 4.29 1.42 24.11
N VAL A 51 4.29 1.73 22.81
CA VAL A 51 4.16 0.72 21.74
C VAL A 51 5.28 -0.32 21.87
N ALA A 52 6.53 0.12 21.96
CA ALA A 52 7.66 -0.81 22.10
C ALA A 52 7.56 -1.68 23.36
N SER A 53 7.13 -1.10 24.49
CA SER A 53 6.99 -1.84 25.77
C SER A 53 5.81 -2.80 25.75
N PHE A 54 4.65 -2.37 25.23
CA PHE A 54 3.43 -3.18 25.19
C PHE A 54 3.60 -4.43 24.32
N PHE A 55 4.29 -4.29 23.19
CA PHE A 55 4.58 -5.42 22.31
C PHE A 55 5.90 -6.13 22.65
N ALA A 56 6.49 -5.82 23.80
CA ALA A 56 7.73 -6.44 24.28
C ALA A 56 8.83 -6.48 23.20
N VAL A 57 9.07 -5.33 22.56
CA VAL A 57 10.16 -5.19 21.58
C VAL A 57 11.50 -5.46 22.28
N LYS A 58 12.24 -6.43 21.78
CA LYS A 58 13.57 -6.80 22.31
C LYS A 58 14.62 -5.92 21.66
N PHE A 59 15.30 -5.15 22.48
CA PHE A 59 16.50 -4.42 22.09
C PHE A 59 17.73 -5.16 22.64
N ASP A 60 18.70 -5.43 21.77
CA ASP A 60 20.00 -5.99 22.21
C ASP A 60 20.83 -4.92 22.89
N SER A 61 20.78 -3.66 22.38
CA SER A 61 21.24 -2.46 23.08
C SER A 61 20.05 -1.55 23.34
N LYS A 62 19.84 -1.15 24.59
CA LYS A 62 18.69 -0.28 24.97
C LYS A 62 18.85 1.13 24.40
N PRO A 63 17.75 1.78 24.03
CA PRO A 63 17.80 3.16 23.55
C PRO A 63 18.23 4.13 24.67
N SER A 64 19.07 5.10 24.31
CA SER A 64 19.45 6.20 25.21
C SER A 64 18.41 7.33 25.22
N LYS A 65 17.73 7.56 24.09
CA LYS A 65 16.59 8.48 23.92
C LYS A 65 15.60 7.87 22.94
N ILE A 66 14.31 8.09 23.17
CA ILE A 66 13.25 7.58 22.29
C ILE A 66 13.15 8.42 21.01
N ILE A 67 13.19 9.74 21.15
CA ILE A 67 13.23 10.66 20.02
C ILE A 67 14.29 11.74 20.23
N VAL A 68 15.05 12.02 19.20
CA VAL A 68 15.85 13.22 19.05
C VAL A 68 15.24 14.00 17.91
N SER A 69 14.29 14.88 18.27
CA SER A 69 13.61 15.73 17.28
C SER A 69 14.57 16.75 16.70
N LYS A 70 14.47 16.96 15.38
CA LYS A 70 15.23 17.98 14.64
C LYS A 70 14.29 18.70 13.68
N ILE A 71 14.64 19.93 13.36
CA ILE A 71 13.97 20.70 12.31
C ILE A 71 14.93 20.79 11.12
N PRO A 72 14.52 20.40 9.93
CA PRO A 72 13.23 19.76 9.55
C PRO A 72 13.08 18.36 10.15
N PHE A 73 11.85 17.95 10.47
CA PHE A 73 11.62 16.75 11.27
C PHE A 73 11.99 15.42 10.59
N TYR A 74 12.21 15.38 9.28
CA TYR A 74 12.78 14.19 8.60
C TYR A 74 14.23 13.87 9.02
N LYS A 75 14.90 14.79 9.76
CA LYS A 75 16.20 14.54 10.39
C LYS A 75 16.07 14.03 11.83
N SER A 76 14.84 13.82 12.33
CA SER A 76 14.62 13.26 13.67
C SER A 76 15.07 11.80 13.71
N LYS A 77 15.65 11.42 14.86
CA LYS A 77 16.14 10.05 15.09
C LYS A 77 15.33 9.40 16.19
N TRP A 78 15.01 8.12 15.97
CA TRP A 78 14.21 7.33 16.87
C TRP A 78 15.05 6.29 17.60
N PHE A 79 14.71 6.00 18.86
CA PHE A 79 15.34 4.97 19.70
C PHE A 79 16.88 4.96 19.58
N SER A 80 17.49 6.13 19.75
CA SER A 80 18.93 6.36 19.51
C SER A 80 19.82 5.39 20.27
N ASN A 81 20.88 4.92 19.61
CA ASN A 81 21.86 3.94 20.12
C ASN A 81 21.29 2.54 20.42
N SER A 82 20.03 2.26 20.05
CA SER A 82 19.49 0.92 20.20
C SER A 82 19.81 0.04 19.01
N THR A 83 19.85 -1.27 19.25
CA THR A 83 20.01 -2.29 18.24
C THR A 83 18.94 -3.38 18.42
N LEU A 84 18.48 -3.97 17.32
CA LEU A 84 17.45 -5.00 17.31
C LEU A 84 17.52 -5.82 16.02
N SER A 85 16.74 -6.91 15.95
CA SER A 85 16.57 -7.70 14.73
C SER A 85 15.09 -7.85 14.39
N TYR A 86 14.70 -7.41 13.19
CA TYR A 86 13.33 -7.56 12.70
C TYR A 86 12.97 -9.03 12.46
N SER A 87 13.87 -9.81 11.83
CA SER A 87 13.64 -11.23 11.59
C SER A 87 13.47 -12.04 12.89
N SER A 88 14.18 -11.68 13.97
CA SER A 88 13.97 -12.31 15.28
C SER A 88 12.57 -12.02 15.85
N HIS A 89 12.03 -10.82 15.60
CA HIS A 89 10.66 -10.47 16.00
C HIS A 89 9.61 -11.19 15.14
N LEU A 90 9.84 -11.35 13.84
CA LEU A 90 8.93 -12.10 12.96
C LEU A 90 8.73 -13.54 13.43
N ILE A 91 9.81 -14.20 13.86
CA ILE A 91 9.77 -15.62 14.21
C ILE A 91 9.51 -15.89 15.70
N ARG A 92 9.27 -14.85 16.51
CA ARG A 92 9.13 -15.01 17.97
C ARG A 92 7.92 -15.85 18.39
N PHE A 93 6.89 -15.94 17.55
CA PHE A 93 5.72 -16.80 17.76
C PHE A 93 5.84 -18.17 17.07
N ALA A 94 6.98 -18.45 16.43
CA ALA A 94 7.18 -19.69 15.72
C ALA A 94 7.12 -20.89 16.68
N LYS A 95 6.15 -21.77 16.42
CA LYS A 95 6.05 -23.08 17.04
C LYS A 95 6.30 -24.11 15.92
N PRO A 96 7.17 -25.10 16.11
CA PRO A 96 7.68 -25.93 15.00
C PRO A 96 6.65 -26.45 14.01
N LYS A 97 5.53 -26.99 14.50
CA LYS A 97 4.49 -27.60 13.68
C LYS A 97 3.30 -26.66 13.38
N SER A 98 3.28 -25.43 13.94
CA SER A 98 2.19 -24.49 13.67
C SER A 98 2.34 -23.89 12.27
N THR A 99 1.21 -23.57 11.66
CA THR A 99 1.17 -22.96 10.33
C THR A 99 1.73 -21.53 10.40
N ALA A 100 2.67 -21.21 9.51
CA ALA A 100 3.21 -19.88 9.30
C ALA A 100 2.52 -19.20 8.12
N ILE A 101 2.34 -19.94 7.02
CA ILE A 101 1.81 -19.43 5.75
C ILE A 101 0.74 -20.39 5.22
N ILE A 102 -0.35 -19.81 4.69
CA ILE A 102 -1.31 -20.52 3.84
C ILE A 102 -1.20 -19.92 2.45
N TYR A 103 -0.78 -20.72 1.48
CA TYR A 103 -0.60 -20.32 0.09
C TYR A 103 -1.71 -20.88 -0.79
N ASN A 104 -2.15 -20.08 -1.74
CA ASN A 104 -2.97 -20.49 -2.87
C ASN A 104 -2.58 -19.67 -4.11
N ASN A 105 -2.90 -20.18 -5.29
CA ASN A 105 -2.68 -19.46 -6.54
C ASN A 105 -3.88 -19.59 -7.48
N GLU A 106 -3.84 -18.89 -8.60
CA GLU A 106 -4.93 -18.84 -9.58
C GLU A 106 -5.19 -20.18 -10.28
N ILE A 107 -4.25 -21.13 -10.25
CA ILE A 107 -4.42 -22.49 -10.82
C ILE A 107 -4.87 -23.52 -9.78
N GLY A 108 -5.16 -23.07 -8.55
CA GLY A 108 -5.75 -23.90 -7.51
C GLY A 108 -4.75 -24.72 -6.68
N GLU A 109 -3.46 -24.43 -6.76
CA GLU A 109 -2.46 -25.05 -5.87
C GLU A 109 -2.55 -24.44 -4.48
N LYS A 110 -2.75 -25.29 -3.47
CA LYS A 110 -2.90 -24.91 -2.07
C LYS A 110 -1.87 -25.60 -1.23
N THR A 111 -1.23 -24.87 -0.33
CA THR A 111 -0.23 -25.43 0.57
C THR A 111 -0.25 -24.69 1.90
N GLU A 112 -0.31 -25.46 2.99
CA GLU A 112 -0.05 -24.95 4.35
C GLU A 112 1.42 -25.21 4.69
N ILE A 113 2.11 -24.15 5.12
CA ILE A 113 3.55 -24.19 5.41
C ILE A 113 3.75 -23.99 6.90
N SER A 114 4.36 -24.97 7.53
CA SER A 114 4.75 -24.90 8.94
C SER A 114 5.92 -23.93 9.15
N TRP A 115 6.08 -23.46 10.40
CA TRP A 115 7.25 -22.67 10.75
C TRP A 115 8.57 -23.45 10.53
N ASN A 116 8.58 -24.76 10.78
CA ASN A 116 9.79 -25.57 10.51
C ASN A 116 10.14 -25.58 9.02
N SER A 117 9.16 -25.82 8.16
CA SER A 117 9.38 -25.82 6.70
C SER A 117 9.86 -24.45 6.20
N LEU A 118 9.22 -23.37 6.69
CA LEU A 118 9.64 -22.02 6.35
C LEU A 118 11.08 -21.73 6.80
N LEU A 119 11.41 -22.04 8.05
CA LEU A 119 12.74 -21.77 8.60
C LEU A 119 13.82 -22.67 7.97
N SER A 120 13.49 -23.89 7.55
CA SER A 120 14.38 -24.74 6.76
C SER A 120 14.74 -24.04 5.44
N LYS A 121 13.73 -23.59 4.70
CA LYS A 121 13.95 -22.85 3.43
C LYS A 121 14.74 -21.55 3.65
N VAL A 122 14.41 -20.79 4.70
CA VAL A 122 15.16 -19.59 5.10
C VAL A 122 16.64 -19.92 5.33
N SER A 123 16.92 -21.03 6.05
CA SER A 123 18.30 -21.46 6.34
C SER A 123 19.08 -21.78 5.07
N ASP A 124 18.45 -22.45 4.11
CA ASP A 124 19.11 -22.83 2.86
C ASP A 124 19.40 -21.59 2.00
N ILE A 125 18.44 -20.68 1.86
CA ILE A 125 18.68 -19.41 1.17
C ILE A 125 19.77 -18.60 1.89
N LYS A 126 19.76 -18.56 3.22
CA LYS A 126 20.79 -17.87 4.01
C LYS A 126 22.19 -18.43 3.75
N LYS A 127 22.34 -19.77 3.63
CA LYS A 127 23.63 -20.41 3.26
C LYS A 127 24.12 -19.91 1.88
N GLU A 128 23.22 -19.82 0.90
CA GLU A 128 23.60 -19.32 -0.43
C GLU A 128 23.98 -17.83 -0.39
N LEU A 129 23.29 -17.01 0.42
CA LEU A 129 23.66 -15.60 0.61
C LEU A 129 25.04 -15.46 1.29
N ILE A 130 25.34 -16.30 2.26
CA ILE A 130 26.66 -16.33 2.93
C ILE A 130 27.76 -16.75 1.94
N LYS A 131 27.52 -17.75 1.08
CA LYS A 131 28.45 -18.13 0.00
C LYS A 131 28.71 -16.99 -0.98
N ALA A 132 27.69 -16.15 -1.21
CA ALA A 132 27.82 -14.92 -2.00
C ALA A 132 28.48 -13.76 -1.22
N GLU A 133 28.97 -14.04 0.00
CA GLU A 133 29.59 -13.05 0.89
C GLU A 133 28.67 -11.87 1.25
N VAL A 134 27.35 -12.10 1.33
CA VAL A 134 26.40 -11.06 1.73
C VAL A 134 26.61 -10.71 3.19
N ASN A 135 26.87 -9.44 3.47
CA ASN A 135 27.10 -8.89 4.79
C ASN A 135 26.04 -7.84 5.15
N LYS A 136 26.06 -7.39 6.39
CA LYS A 136 25.22 -6.28 6.86
C LYS A 136 25.41 -5.05 5.98
N GLY A 137 24.29 -4.52 5.47
CA GLY A 137 24.24 -3.34 4.60
C GLY A 137 24.36 -3.65 3.11
N ASP A 138 24.72 -4.88 2.70
CA ASP A 138 24.66 -5.29 1.29
C ASP A 138 23.19 -5.34 0.83
N VAL A 139 22.96 -5.09 -0.46
CA VAL A 139 21.62 -5.14 -1.06
C VAL A 139 21.38 -6.45 -1.78
N VAL A 140 20.28 -7.11 -1.43
CA VAL A 140 19.73 -8.28 -2.12
C VAL A 140 18.42 -7.89 -2.77
N VAL A 141 18.29 -8.18 -4.07
CA VAL A 141 17.06 -7.83 -4.83
C VAL A 141 16.31 -9.07 -5.28
N GLY A 142 14.99 -8.99 -5.22
CA GLY A 142 14.06 -10.02 -5.69
C GLY A 142 13.37 -9.62 -7.00
N TYR A 143 13.29 -10.56 -7.95
CA TYR A 143 12.37 -10.54 -9.08
C TYR A 143 11.45 -11.74 -8.92
N LEU A 144 10.45 -11.59 -8.05
CA LEU A 144 9.79 -12.70 -7.37
C LEU A 144 8.27 -12.55 -7.37
N LEU A 145 7.58 -13.69 -7.34
CA LEU A 145 6.14 -13.83 -7.16
C LEU A 145 5.67 -13.42 -5.75
N ASN A 146 4.38 -13.29 -5.55
CA ASN A 146 3.78 -13.29 -4.21
C ASN A 146 3.71 -14.75 -3.68
N HIS A 147 4.86 -15.31 -3.37
CA HIS A 147 5.08 -16.73 -3.07
C HIS A 147 5.84 -16.90 -1.74
N PRO A 148 5.70 -18.04 -1.04
CA PRO A 148 6.47 -18.33 0.17
C PRO A 148 7.99 -18.22 0.02
N ASP A 149 8.55 -18.51 -1.17
CA ASP A 149 9.97 -18.30 -1.47
C ASP A 149 10.38 -16.83 -1.29
N THR A 150 9.51 -15.89 -1.60
CA THR A 150 9.77 -14.46 -1.43
C THR A 150 9.83 -14.08 0.04
N ILE A 151 8.95 -14.67 0.87
CA ILE A 151 8.97 -14.51 2.33
C ILE A 151 10.25 -15.10 2.91
N ALA A 152 10.61 -16.33 2.50
CA ALA A 152 11.84 -17.00 2.95
C ALA A 152 13.10 -16.20 2.55
N SER A 153 13.13 -15.66 1.31
CA SER A 153 14.24 -14.85 0.80
C SER A 153 14.39 -13.54 1.57
N PHE A 154 13.28 -12.86 1.89
CA PHE A 154 13.31 -11.66 2.73
C PHE A 154 13.82 -11.96 4.14
N ILE A 155 13.30 -13.02 4.79
CA ILE A 155 13.72 -13.37 6.16
C ILE A 155 15.21 -13.74 6.17
N ALA A 156 15.70 -14.52 5.19
CA ALA A 156 17.10 -14.88 5.04
C ALA A 156 17.99 -13.64 4.90
N THR A 157 17.62 -12.72 4.00
CA THR A 157 18.32 -11.45 3.75
C THR A 157 18.37 -10.59 5.02
N ASN A 158 17.22 -10.36 5.65
CA ASN A 158 17.11 -9.55 6.87
C ASN A 158 17.88 -10.16 8.04
N SER A 159 17.93 -11.51 8.15
CA SER A 159 18.68 -12.20 9.20
C SER A 159 20.20 -11.95 9.15
N LEU A 160 20.73 -11.54 8.00
CA LEU A 160 22.12 -11.12 7.80
C LEU A 160 22.34 -9.62 8.02
N GLY A 161 21.27 -8.86 8.30
CA GLY A 161 21.30 -7.40 8.33
C GLY A 161 21.49 -6.78 6.94
N ALA A 162 21.24 -7.54 5.88
CA ALA A 162 21.24 -7.06 4.51
C ALA A 162 19.92 -6.39 4.15
N ILE A 163 19.94 -5.54 3.13
CA ILE A 163 18.84 -4.66 2.72
C ILE A 163 18.07 -5.33 1.59
N TRP A 164 16.74 -5.34 1.69
CA TRP A 164 15.86 -5.95 0.72
C TRP A 164 15.27 -4.95 -0.27
N SER A 165 15.10 -5.36 -1.53
CA SER A 165 14.19 -4.69 -2.46
C SER A 165 13.60 -5.72 -3.42
N CYS A 166 12.36 -5.53 -3.88
CA CYS A 166 11.69 -6.51 -4.74
C CYS A 166 10.87 -5.82 -5.84
N CYS A 167 10.88 -6.43 -7.02
CA CYS A 167 9.97 -6.17 -8.11
C CYS A 167 9.17 -7.44 -8.42
N SER A 168 7.89 -7.30 -8.72
CA SER A 168 7.05 -8.40 -9.17
C SER A 168 7.31 -8.75 -10.65
N PRO A 169 6.98 -9.97 -11.11
CA PRO A 169 7.32 -10.46 -12.45
C PRO A 169 6.63 -9.73 -13.60
N ASP A 170 5.57 -9.00 -13.34
CA ASP A 170 4.83 -8.17 -14.30
C ASP A 170 5.59 -6.89 -14.71
N PHE A 171 6.64 -6.50 -13.98
CA PHE A 171 7.47 -5.37 -14.37
C PHE A 171 8.24 -5.62 -15.69
N GLY A 172 8.27 -4.59 -16.55
CA GLY A 172 9.15 -4.56 -17.72
C GLY A 172 10.62 -4.44 -17.30
N ILE A 173 11.50 -4.96 -18.17
CA ILE A 173 12.94 -5.09 -17.87
C ILE A 173 13.60 -3.75 -17.55
N ASP A 174 13.30 -2.70 -18.32
CA ASP A 174 13.84 -1.37 -18.11
C ASP A 174 13.41 -0.79 -16.77
N SER A 175 12.15 -1.00 -16.40
CA SER A 175 11.62 -0.57 -15.12
C SER A 175 12.29 -1.26 -13.93
N ILE A 176 12.67 -2.55 -14.06
CA ILE A 176 13.43 -3.28 -13.03
C ILE A 176 14.85 -2.74 -12.94
N VAL A 177 15.50 -2.54 -14.10
CA VAL A 177 16.86 -2.01 -14.17
C VAL A 177 16.94 -0.61 -13.56
N ASP A 178 16.01 0.29 -13.92
CA ASP A 178 15.95 1.67 -13.40
C ASP A 178 15.83 1.73 -11.87
N ARG A 179 15.22 0.72 -11.29
CA ARG A 179 15.13 0.55 -9.83
C ARG A 179 16.41 -0.02 -9.25
N PHE A 180 16.78 -1.21 -9.69
CA PHE A 180 17.83 -1.97 -9.06
C PHE A 180 19.23 -1.41 -9.28
N ILE A 181 19.49 -0.75 -10.43
CA ILE A 181 20.79 -0.12 -10.69
C ILE A 181 21.12 0.98 -9.66
N GLN A 182 20.11 1.66 -9.12
CA GLN A 182 20.30 2.67 -8.09
C GLN A 182 20.87 2.07 -6.80
N LEU A 183 20.57 0.78 -6.53
CA LEU A 183 20.89 0.09 -5.28
C LEU A 183 22.22 -0.63 -5.31
N ASN A 184 22.82 -0.84 -6.48
CA ASN A 184 24.03 -1.65 -6.67
C ASN A 184 23.93 -3.04 -6.01
N PRO A 185 22.92 -3.87 -6.35
CA PRO A 185 22.64 -5.12 -5.65
C PRO A 185 23.77 -6.12 -5.83
N LYS A 186 24.03 -6.90 -4.77
CA LYS A 186 25.05 -7.96 -4.74
C LYS A 186 24.51 -9.32 -5.19
N VAL A 187 23.23 -9.60 -4.87
CA VAL A 187 22.55 -10.86 -5.23
C VAL A 187 21.20 -10.54 -5.85
N LEU A 188 20.86 -11.29 -6.91
CA LEU A 188 19.52 -11.36 -7.49
C LEU A 188 18.88 -12.69 -7.15
N ILE A 189 17.66 -12.68 -6.62
CA ILE A 189 16.84 -13.87 -6.42
C ILE A 189 15.64 -13.77 -7.37
N ALA A 190 15.33 -14.81 -8.13
CA ALA A 190 14.29 -14.71 -9.14
C ALA A 190 13.52 -16.01 -9.36
N HIS A 191 12.21 -15.91 -9.67
CA HIS A 191 11.42 -16.99 -10.25
C HIS A 191 11.57 -17.02 -11.76
N THR A 192 11.77 -18.20 -12.33
CA THR A 192 11.96 -18.35 -13.79
C THR A 192 10.64 -18.40 -14.56
N LYS A 193 9.53 -18.67 -13.89
CA LYS A 193 8.19 -18.77 -14.48
C LYS A 193 7.13 -18.19 -13.54
N TYR A 194 6.02 -17.70 -14.09
CA TYR A 194 4.82 -17.31 -13.33
C TYR A 194 3.55 -17.53 -14.14
N SER A 195 2.42 -17.65 -13.44
CA SER A 195 1.08 -17.74 -14.04
C SER A 195 0.32 -16.42 -13.81
N HIS A 196 -0.40 -15.94 -14.81
CA HIS A 196 -1.29 -14.80 -14.68
C HIS A 196 -2.42 -14.87 -15.71
N ASN A 197 -3.67 -14.74 -15.26
CA ASN A 197 -4.88 -14.92 -16.09
C ASN A 197 -4.87 -16.25 -16.88
N GLY A 198 -4.48 -17.35 -16.22
CA GLY A 198 -4.42 -18.67 -16.83
C GLY A 198 -3.30 -18.88 -17.84
N LYS A 199 -2.39 -17.93 -18.00
CA LYS A 199 -1.23 -18.02 -18.92
C LYS A 199 0.07 -18.17 -18.12
N ILE A 200 0.97 -19.01 -18.64
CA ILE A 200 2.31 -19.21 -18.08
C ILE A 200 3.29 -18.34 -18.85
N PHE A 201 4.11 -17.60 -18.10
CA PHE A 201 5.15 -16.72 -18.62
C PHE A 201 6.53 -17.22 -18.19
N ASN A 202 7.44 -17.36 -19.15
CA ASN A 202 8.86 -17.66 -18.89
C ASN A 202 9.65 -16.37 -18.73
N GLN A 203 10.49 -16.28 -17.67
CA GLN A 203 11.28 -15.11 -17.32
C GLN A 203 12.79 -15.30 -17.55
N GLU A 204 13.23 -16.46 -18.04
CA GLU A 204 14.65 -16.81 -18.14
C GLU A 204 15.46 -15.78 -18.97
N GLU A 205 14.91 -15.35 -20.12
CA GLU A 205 15.58 -14.36 -20.96
C GLU A 205 15.62 -12.98 -20.28
N LYS A 206 14.56 -12.57 -19.57
CA LYS A 206 14.58 -11.33 -18.78
C LYS A 206 15.62 -11.40 -17.67
N ILE A 207 15.74 -12.54 -16.98
CA ILE A 207 16.71 -12.74 -15.91
C ILE A 207 18.16 -12.67 -16.47
N LYS A 208 18.41 -13.27 -17.64
CA LYS A 208 19.70 -13.17 -18.33
C LYS A 208 20.05 -11.72 -18.64
N GLU A 209 19.09 -10.97 -19.17
CA GLU A 209 19.30 -9.55 -19.50
C GLU A 209 19.47 -8.69 -18.24
N LEU A 210 18.74 -8.95 -17.14
CA LEU A 210 18.96 -8.29 -15.87
C LEU A 210 20.38 -8.49 -15.35
N LYS A 211 20.90 -9.72 -15.40
CA LYS A 211 22.31 -10.03 -15.02
C LYS A 211 23.31 -9.29 -15.89
N LYS A 212 23.05 -9.17 -17.17
CA LYS A 212 23.92 -8.44 -18.10
C LYS A 212 23.95 -6.95 -17.79
N ARG A 213 22.82 -6.35 -17.42
CA ARG A 213 22.69 -4.90 -17.17
C ARG A 213 23.09 -4.50 -15.74
N LEU A 214 22.85 -5.35 -14.74
CA LEU A 214 23.17 -5.10 -13.33
C LEU A 214 24.55 -5.71 -12.99
N LYS A 215 25.60 -4.97 -13.33
CA LYS A 215 27.00 -5.43 -13.24
C LYS A 215 27.50 -5.77 -11.83
N THR A 216 26.80 -5.30 -10.79
CA THR A 216 27.18 -5.54 -9.38
C THR A 216 26.76 -6.92 -8.86
N ILE A 217 25.86 -7.62 -9.57
CA ILE A 217 25.36 -8.93 -9.17
C ILE A 217 26.49 -9.97 -9.26
N LYS A 218 26.88 -10.51 -8.10
CA LYS A 218 27.86 -11.59 -7.97
C LYS A 218 27.24 -12.97 -8.10
N GLN A 219 26.02 -13.14 -7.56
CA GLN A 219 25.31 -14.43 -7.56
C GLN A 219 23.83 -14.24 -7.92
N THR A 220 23.25 -15.24 -8.58
CA THR A 220 21.81 -15.33 -8.85
C THR A 220 21.27 -16.64 -8.26
N ILE A 221 20.23 -16.53 -7.44
CA ILE A 221 19.47 -17.67 -6.89
C ILE A 221 18.19 -17.79 -7.69
N LEU A 222 17.92 -18.95 -8.27
CA LEU A 222 16.77 -19.19 -9.12
C LEU A 222 15.82 -20.20 -8.51
N PHE A 223 14.53 -19.90 -8.58
CA PHE A 223 13.46 -20.84 -8.29
C PHE A 223 12.79 -21.21 -9.63
N SER A 224 12.96 -22.45 -10.07
CA SER A 224 12.48 -22.91 -11.40
C SER A 224 11.10 -23.51 -11.36
N ASN A 225 10.76 -24.18 -10.26
CA ASN A 225 9.43 -24.74 -10.04
C ASN A 225 8.88 -24.24 -8.71
N GLN A 226 7.56 -24.41 -8.54
CA GLN A 226 6.93 -24.11 -7.26
C GLN A 226 7.49 -25.06 -6.18
N PHE A 227 7.80 -24.48 -5.03
CA PHE A 227 8.32 -25.21 -3.87
C PHE A 227 9.64 -26.00 -4.10
N ASP A 228 10.47 -25.60 -5.07
CA ASP A 228 11.81 -26.18 -5.25
C ASP A 228 12.63 -26.11 -3.94
N GLY A 229 13.10 -27.28 -3.49
CA GLY A 229 13.92 -27.41 -2.29
C GLY A 229 13.18 -27.10 -0.97
N TRP A 230 11.85 -27.24 -0.94
CA TRP A 230 11.09 -27.19 0.30
C TRP A 230 11.03 -28.55 0.98
N ASP A 231 11.34 -28.57 2.28
CA ASP A 231 11.14 -29.74 3.15
C ASP A 231 9.88 -29.53 3.99
N PHE A 232 8.75 -30.04 3.51
CA PHE A 232 7.46 -29.97 4.21
C PHE A 232 7.39 -30.86 5.46
N ASN A 233 8.31 -31.80 5.59
CA ASN A 233 8.40 -32.73 6.72
C ASN A 233 9.52 -32.36 7.71
N SER A 234 10.09 -31.18 7.58
CA SER A 234 11.17 -30.73 8.46
C SER A 234 10.74 -30.77 9.92
N THR A 235 11.52 -31.49 10.71
CA THR A 235 11.38 -31.56 12.17
C THR A 235 12.49 -30.79 12.88
N SER A 236 13.44 -30.24 12.14
CA SER A 236 14.60 -29.55 12.68
C SER A 236 14.20 -28.23 13.36
N VAL A 237 14.67 -28.04 14.58
CA VAL A 237 14.56 -26.71 15.23
C VAL A 237 15.71 -25.86 14.72
N ILE A 238 15.38 -24.85 13.91
CA ILE A 238 16.36 -23.97 13.27
C ILE A 238 16.49 -22.69 14.09
N ASN A 239 17.68 -22.44 14.62
CA ASN A 239 18.05 -21.15 15.16
C ASN A 239 18.57 -20.26 14.02
N LEU A 240 17.83 -19.19 13.72
CA LEU A 240 18.17 -18.33 12.60
C LEU A 240 19.45 -17.49 12.83
N ASN A 241 19.90 -17.32 14.09
CA ASN A 241 21.07 -16.49 14.44
C ASN A 241 21.09 -15.16 13.69
N SER A 242 20.04 -14.36 13.90
CA SER A 242 19.86 -13.08 13.20
C SER A 242 20.81 -12.01 13.70
N VAL A 243 21.37 -11.24 12.78
CA VAL A 243 22.24 -10.10 13.08
C VAL A 243 21.41 -8.95 13.67
N SER A 244 21.91 -8.39 14.76
CA SER A 244 21.36 -7.18 15.35
C SER A 244 21.87 -5.94 14.60
N VAL A 245 20.98 -5.01 14.31
CA VAL A 245 21.29 -3.79 13.55
C VAL A 245 20.79 -2.55 14.30
N PRO A 246 21.37 -1.36 14.07
CA PRO A 246 20.84 -0.12 14.62
C PRO A 246 19.37 0.09 14.28
N PHE A 247 18.61 0.77 15.14
CA PHE A 247 17.19 1.06 14.91
C PHE A 247 16.94 1.69 13.53
N GLU A 248 17.79 2.63 13.12
CA GLU A 248 17.70 3.35 11.84
C GLU A 248 18.39 2.61 10.67
N HIS A 249 18.85 1.37 10.87
CA HIS A 249 19.42 0.59 9.77
C HIS A 249 18.36 0.32 8.69
N PRO A 250 18.69 0.49 7.39
CA PRO A 250 17.77 0.19 6.31
C PRO A 250 17.27 -1.27 6.36
N ILE A 251 15.95 -1.46 6.33
CA ILE A 251 15.35 -2.79 6.22
C ILE A 251 15.08 -3.16 4.75
N TRP A 252 14.54 -2.21 4.01
CA TRP A 252 14.24 -2.33 2.58
C TRP A 252 14.25 -1.00 1.87
N VAL A 253 14.32 -1.08 0.54
CA VAL A 253 14.10 0.04 -0.35
C VAL A 253 12.89 -0.25 -1.20
N LEU A 254 11.87 0.59 -1.11
CA LEU A 254 10.67 0.53 -1.92
C LEU A 254 10.69 1.63 -2.97
N PHE A 255 10.00 1.37 -4.08
CA PHE A 255 9.96 2.33 -5.18
C PHE A 255 8.55 2.87 -5.38
N SER A 256 8.42 4.19 -5.45
CA SER A 256 7.23 4.85 -5.96
C SER A 256 7.49 5.44 -7.34
N SER A 257 6.45 5.45 -8.18
CA SER A 257 6.51 6.16 -9.46
C SER A 257 6.63 7.66 -9.16
N GLY A 258 7.78 8.25 -9.49
CA GLY A 258 7.94 9.71 -9.46
C GLY A 258 7.11 10.35 -10.56
N THR A 259 6.59 11.55 -10.32
CA THR A 259 5.91 12.37 -11.33
C THR A 259 6.89 12.95 -12.38
N THR A 260 8.19 12.82 -12.13
CA THR A 260 9.27 13.47 -12.93
C THR A 260 10.49 12.57 -13.07
N GLY A 261 10.41 11.47 -13.83
CA GLY A 261 11.60 10.71 -14.21
C GLY A 261 11.81 9.41 -13.42
N LYS A 262 13.04 9.13 -12.94
CA LYS A 262 13.39 7.86 -12.28
C LYS A 262 12.58 7.60 -11.02
N PRO A 263 12.19 6.33 -10.75
CA PRO A 263 11.46 5.96 -9.54
C PRO A 263 12.20 6.40 -8.27
N LYS A 264 11.45 6.96 -7.28
CA LYS A 264 12.01 7.32 -5.97
C LYS A 264 12.35 6.05 -5.21
N ALA A 265 13.61 5.90 -4.81
CA ALA A 265 14.09 4.79 -4.00
C ALA A 265 13.96 5.12 -2.51
N ILE A 266 12.84 4.78 -1.92
CA ILE A 266 12.43 5.15 -0.57
C ILE A 266 12.97 4.13 0.42
N THR A 267 13.81 4.59 1.35
CA THR A 267 14.46 3.72 2.33
C THR A 267 13.82 3.84 3.71
N HIS A 268 13.42 2.70 4.27
CA HIS A 268 12.79 2.63 5.60
C HIS A 268 13.72 2.00 6.63
N SER A 269 13.59 2.42 7.90
CA SER A 269 14.37 1.89 9.01
C SER A 269 13.81 0.58 9.54
N THR A 270 14.70 -0.30 10.01
CA THR A 270 14.36 -1.60 10.62
C THR A 270 13.47 -1.43 11.85
N GLY A 271 13.85 -0.56 12.77
CA GLY A 271 13.09 -0.35 14.01
C GLY A 271 11.81 0.45 13.78
N GLY A 272 11.84 1.45 12.89
CA GLY A 272 10.66 2.27 12.57
C GLY A 272 9.54 1.45 11.97
N ILE A 273 9.86 0.58 11.02
CA ILE A 273 8.89 -0.35 10.44
C ILE A 273 8.36 -1.35 11.47
N LEU A 274 9.23 -1.89 12.31
CA LEU A 274 8.81 -2.85 13.34
C LEU A 274 7.73 -2.28 14.27
N ILE A 275 7.96 -1.10 14.84
CA ILE A 275 6.99 -0.51 15.77
C ILE A 275 5.75 0.03 15.07
N GLU A 276 5.90 0.52 13.84
CA GLU A 276 4.77 0.97 13.02
C GLU A 276 3.85 -0.18 12.67
N GLN A 277 4.37 -1.33 12.28
CA GLN A 277 3.57 -2.51 11.96
C GLN A 277 2.82 -3.06 13.17
N TYR A 278 3.41 -3.04 14.37
CA TYR A 278 2.67 -3.36 15.59
C TYR A 278 1.51 -2.40 15.81
N LYS A 279 1.74 -1.09 15.66
CA LYS A 279 0.67 -0.09 15.76
C LYS A 279 -0.43 -0.35 14.74
N ALA A 280 -0.07 -0.47 13.48
CA ALA A 280 -1.02 -0.56 12.37
C ALA A 280 -1.84 -1.87 12.40
N LEU A 281 -1.17 -3.00 12.56
CA LEU A 281 -1.81 -4.31 12.48
C LEU A 281 -2.47 -4.73 13.80
N ALA A 282 -1.77 -4.60 14.92
CA ALA A 282 -2.34 -5.05 16.20
C ALA A 282 -3.30 -4.04 16.82
N LEU A 283 -3.00 -2.72 16.80
CA LEU A 283 -3.87 -1.74 17.43
C LEU A 283 -5.01 -1.29 16.51
N HIS A 284 -4.76 -1.08 15.22
CA HIS A 284 -5.75 -0.54 14.29
C HIS A 284 -6.56 -1.61 13.56
N GLN A 285 -5.96 -2.72 13.15
CA GLN A 285 -6.68 -3.83 12.53
C GLN A 285 -7.03 -4.95 13.52
N ASN A 286 -6.57 -4.84 14.77
CA ASN A 286 -6.80 -5.82 15.82
C ASN A 286 -6.37 -7.25 15.44
N VAL A 287 -5.25 -7.39 14.73
CA VAL A 287 -4.66 -8.70 14.40
C VAL A 287 -4.12 -9.33 15.68
N CYS A 288 -4.56 -10.55 15.96
CA CYS A 288 -4.19 -11.34 17.13
C CYS A 288 -3.40 -12.60 16.77
N GLU A 289 -2.77 -13.25 17.78
CA GLU A 289 -2.12 -14.55 17.58
C GLU A 289 -3.11 -15.57 17.02
N GLY A 290 -2.71 -16.28 15.96
CA GLY A 290 -3.51 -17.27 15.25
C GLY A 290 -4.49 -16.72 14.21
N ASP A 291 -4.68 -15.39 14.11
CA ASP A 291 -5.51 -14.80 13.07
C ASP A 291 -4.89 -15.02 11.70
N ARG A 292 -5.73 -15.33 10.73
CA ARG A 292 -5.36 -15.54 9.33
C ARG A 292 -5.52 -14.24 8.56
N PHE A 293 -4.39 -13.64 8.20
CA PHE A 293 -4.30 -12.34 7.57
C PHE A 293 -4.01 -12.47 6.08
N PHE A 294 -4.87 -11.91 5.26
CA PHE A 294 -4.72 -11.84 3.81
C PHE A 294 -4.80 -10.39 3.32
N TRP A 295 -3.90 -10.03 2.43
CA TRP A 295 -4.02 -8.85 1.60
C TRP A 295 -3.64 -9.18 0.17
N ASN A 296 -4.54 -8.93 -0.78
CA ASN A 296 -4.23 -9.09 -2.19
C ASN A 296 -3.17 -8.08 -2.61
N THR A 297 -2.02 -8.56 -3.04
CA THR A 297 -0.86 -7.74 -3.37
C THR A 297 0.08 -8.47 -4.31
N THR A 298 1.02 -7.73 -4.88
CA THR A 298 2.22 -8.28 -5.54
C THR A 298 3.45 -8.02 -4.67
N SER A 299 4.53 -8.76 -4.89
CA SER A 299 5.80 -8.60 -4.15
C SER A 299 6.45 -7.22 -4.36
N GLY A 300 6.08 -6.50 -5.42
CA GLY A 300 6.56 -5.16 -5.74
C GLY A 300 5.70 -4.01 -5.17
N TRP A 301 4.58 -4.32 -4.51
CA TRP A 301 3.71 -3.32 -3.89
C TRP A 301 3.88 -3.30 -2.37
N MET A 302 3.91 -2.10 -1.76
CA MET A 302 4.14 -1.93 -0.31
C MET A 302 3.16 -2.71 0.58
N MET A 303 1.97 -3.08 0.07
CA MET A 303 1.03 -3.91 0.83
C MET A 303 1.54 -5.32 1.08
N TRP A 304 2.51 -5.81 0.30
CA TRP A 304 3.25 -7.05 0.61
C TRP A 304 4.06 -6.89 1.90
N ASN A 305 4.77 -5.76 2.03
CA ASN A 305 5.54 -5.44 3.23
C ASN A 305 4.63 -5.25 4.45
N TYR A 306 3.46 -4.63 4.24
CA TYR A 306 2.43 -4.45 5.26
C TYR A 306 1.87 -5.80 5.75
N ALA A 307 1.44 -6.67 4.82
CA ALA A 307 0.87 -7.98 5.14
C ALA A 307 1.85 -8.90 5.89
N LEU A 308 3.15 -8.85 5.53
CA LEU A 308 4.23 -9.56 6.21
C LEU A 308 4.26 -9.27 7.72
N GLY A 309 3.94 -8.03 8.11
CA GLY A 309 3.87 -7.62 9.52
C GLY A 309 2.84 -8.37 10.36
N SER A 310 1.88 -9.08 9.76
CA SER A 310 0.94 -9.92 10.51
C SER A 310 1.64 -11.04 11.30
N LEU A 311 2.78 -11.51 10.81
CA LEU A 311 3.62 -12.49 11.52
C LEU A 311 4.20 -11.92 12.83
N LEU A 312 4.46 -10.61 12.91
CA LEU A 312 4.89 -9.95 14.15
C LEU A 312 3.83 -10.04 15.25
N CYS A 313 2.55 -10.07 14.86
CA CYS A 313 1.42 -10.19 15.76
C CYS A 313 1.08 -11.65 16.12
N GLY A 314 1.87 -12.63 15.62
CA GLY A 314 1.59 -14.05 15.77
C GLY A 314 0.50 -14.57 14.82
N GLY A 315 0.12 -13.78 13.81
CA GLY A 315 -0.83 -14.19 12.78
C GLY A 315 -0.25 -15.22 11.81
N ILE A 316 -1.14 -15.82 11.02
CA ILE A 316 -0.82 -16.71 9.90
C ILE A 316 -0.96 -15.90 8.62
N LEU A 317 0.11 -15.78 7.85
CA LEU A 317 0.10 -15.03 6.60
C LEU A 317 -0.56 -15.86 5.50
N CYS A 318 -1.68 -15.36 4.94
CA CYS A 318 -2.35 -15.97 3.80
C CYS A 318 -1.89 -15.26 2.52
N ILE A 319 -1.47 -16.03 1.52
CA ILE A 319 -0.93 -15.51 0.25
C ILE A 319 -1.73 -16.09 -0.90
N TYR A 320 -2.09 -15.23 -1.86
CA TYR A 320 -2.67 -15.63 -3.14
C TYR A 320 -1.79 -15.08 -4.27
N ASP A 321 -1.32 -15.96 -5.16
CA ASP A 321 -0.52 -15.58 -6.32
C ASP A 321 -1.34 -15.72 -7.61
N GLY A 322 -1.28 -14.71 -8.48
CA GLY A 322 -2.04 -14.63 -9.71
C GLY A 322 -3.04 -13.49 -9.76
N ALA A 323 -3.91 -13.49 -10.78
CA ALA A 323 -4.89 -12.44 -10.98
C ALA A 323 -6.05 -12.54 -9.99
N ALA A 324 -6.43 -11.41 -9.40
CA ALA A 324 -7.48 -11.32 -8.38
C ALA A 324 -8.89 -11.71 -8.89
N ASN A 325 -9.09 -11.62 -10.20
CA ASN A 325 -10.36 -11.84 -10.89
C ASN A 325 -10.33 -13.06 -11.85
N TYR A 326 -9.38 -13.97 -11.67
CA TYR A 326 -9.30 -15.19 -12.46
C TYR A 326 -9.53 -16.43 -11.57
N PRO A 327 -10.34 -17.42 -12.02
CA PRO A 327 -11.12 -17.45 -13.27
C PRO A 327 -12.32 -16.49 -13.25
N ASP A 328 -12.70 -15.97 -12.09
CA ASP A 328 -13.81 -15.04 -11.87
C ASP A 328 -13.59 -14.20 -10.61
N LEU A 329 -14.47 -13.21 -10.36
CA LEU A 329 -14.40 -12.32 -9.19
C LEU A 329 -14.62 -13.01 -7.84
N GLY A 330 -15.12 -14.25 -7.83
CA GLY A 330 -15.32 -15.06 -6.64
C GLY A 330 -14.06 -15.79 -6.15
N ALA A 331 -13.01 -15.89 -6.98
CA ALA A 331 -11.83 -16.72 -6.70
C ALA A 331 -11.20 -16.44 -5.32
N GLN A 332 -10.95 -15.16 -4.99
CA GLN A 332 -10.36 -14.80 -3.69
C GLN A 332 -11.35 -14.92 -2.52
N TRP A 333 -12.64 -14.79 -2.77
CA TRP A 333 -13.66 -15.03 -1.74
C TRP A 333 -13.76 -16.53 -1.38
N ARG A 334 -13.64 -17.41 -2.38
CA ARG A 334 -13.52 -18.87 -2.14
C ARG A 334 -12.25 -19.18 -1.34
N PHE A 335 -11.13 -18.57 -1.69
CA PHE A 335 -9.90 -18.69 -0.88
C PHE A 335 -10.12 -18.21 0.56
N ALA A 336 -10.82 -17.08 0.76
CA ALA A 336 -11.14 -16.58 2.10
C ALA A 336 -11.94 -17.59 2.93
N LYS A 337 -12.90 -18.27 2.32
CA LYS A 337 -13.68 -19.34 2.95
C LYS A 337 -12.82 -20.54 3.32
N GLU A 338 -12.05 -21.04 2.36
CA GLU A 338 -11.27 -22.26 2.51
C GLU A 338 -10.12 -22.10 3.51
N ALA A 339 -9.42 -20.96 3.46
CA ALA A 339 -8.36 -20.63 4.38
C ALA A 339 -8.89 -20.08 5.71
N LYS A 340 -10.21 -19.92 5.90
CA LYS A 340 -10.84 -19.33 7.10
C LYS A 340 -10.22 -17.99 7.48
N ILE A 341 -10.09 -17.10 6.49
CA ILE A 341 -9.43 -15.80 6.65
C ILE A 341 -10.21 -14.94 7.66
N ASN A 342 -9.48 -14.31 8.59
CA ASN A 342 -10.03 -13.37 9.57
C ASN A 342 -9.96 -11.92 9.08
N HIS A 343 -8.89 -11.55 8.39
CA HIS A 343 -8.66 -10.21 7.85
C HIS A 343 -8.45 -10.31 6.36
N PHE A 344 -9.36 -9.76 5.57
CA PHE A 344 -9.33 -9.83 4.11
C PHE A 344 -9.14 -8.43 3.53
N GLY A 345 -8.00 -8.18 2.90
CA GLY A 345 -7.67 -6.89 2.30
C GLY A 345 -7.54 -6.93 0.78
N ASN A 346 -7.99 -5.85 0.13
CA ASN A 346 -7.88 -5.70 -1.32
C ASN A 346 -7.84 -4.22 -1.74
N GLY A 347 -7.61 -3.97 -3.03
CA GLY A 347 -7.84 -2.67 -3.63
C GLY A 347 -9.34 -2.36 -3.78
N ALA A 348 -9.74 -1.10 -3.59
CA ALA A 348 -11.13 -0.68 -3.78
C ALA A 348 -11.73 -1.07 -5.15
N PRO A 349 -10.97 -1.10 -6.28
CA PRO A 349 -11.51 -1.51 -7.57
C PRO A 349 -12.10 -2.92 -7.59
N LEU A 350 -11.53 -3.88 -6.86
CA LEU A 350 -12.10 -5.23 -6.80
C LEU A 350 -13.50 -5.22 -6.16
N TYR A 351 -13.65 -4.53 -5.04
CA TYR A 351 -14.94 -4.43 -4.35
C TYR A 351 -16.00 -3.73 -5.19
N ILE A 352 -15.62 -2.68 -5.93
CA ILE A 352 -16.50 -1.98 -6.87
C ILE A 352 -16.91 -2.91 -8.03
N GLN A 353 -16.00 -3.72 -8.55
CA GLN A 353 -16.33 -4.70 -9.59
C GLN A 353 -17.27 -5.80 -9.06
N CYS A 354 -17.01 -6.32 -7.86
CA CYS A 354 -17.88 -7.29 -7.21
C CYS A 354 -19.29 -6.72 -6.97
N MET A 355 -19.39 -5.47 -6.56
CA MET A 355 -20.67 -4.76 -6.39
C MET A 355 -21.42 -4.62 -7.72
N LYS A 356 -20.73 -4.16 -8.77
CA LYS A 356 -21.35 -3.96 -10.11
C LYS A 356 -21.87 -5.27 -10.73
N GLN A 357 -21.23 -6.39 -10.44
CA GLN A 357 -21.65 -7.71 -10.93
C GLN A 357 -22.54 -8.48 -9.94
N ASP A 358 -22.82 -7.89 -8.78
CA ASP A 358 -23.48 -8.51 -7.62
C ASP A 358 -22.97 -9.94 -7.36
N THR A 359 -21.64 -10.05 -7.18
CA THR A 359 -20.94 -11.33 -7.05
C THR A 359 -21.56 -12.18 -5.95
N GLU A 360 -22.27 -13.23 -6.32
CA GLU A 360 -23.06 -14.09 -5.44
C GLU A 360 -22.21 -14.81 -4.38
N ASP A 361 -20.94 -15.10 -4.69
CA ASP A 361 -20.04 -15.83 -3.80
C ASP A 361 -19.91 -15.16 -2.42
N VAL A 362 -19.95 -13.83 -2.34
CA VAL A 362 -19.85 -13.13 -1.05
C VAL A 362 -20.98 -13.53 -0.09
N ASN A 363 -22.19 -13.76 -0.60
CA ASN A 363 -23.35 -14.20 0.19
C ASN A 363 -23.36 -15.71 0.45
N LYS A 364 -23.08 -16.49 -0.63
CA LYS A 364 -23.24 -17.95 -0.60
C LYS A 364 -22.16 -18.65 0.22
N LEU A 365 -20.98 -18.03 0.35
CA LEU A 365 -19.83 -18.66 1.01
C LEU A 365 -19.91 -18.69 2.54
N TYR A 366 -20.78 -17.91 3.18
CA TYR A 366 -20.90 -17.85 4.64
C TYR A 366 -19.52 -17.70 5.34
N LEU A 367 -18.93 -16.51 5.21
CA LEU A 367 -17.58 -16.18 5.70
C LEU A 367 -17.59 -15.89 7.22
N LYS A 368 -17.94 -16.88 8.02
CA LYS A 368 -18.15 -16.75 9.49
C LYS A 368 -16.88 -16.37 10.28
N ASP A 369 -15.72 -16.69 9.73
CA ASP A 369 -14.44 -16.43 10.40
C ASP A 369 -13.93 -15.01 10.15
N LEU A 370 -14.55 -14.29 9.18
CA LEU A 370 -14.12 -12.98 8.75
C LEU A 370 -14.46 -11.91 9.82
N LYS A 371 -13.45 -11.16 10.24
CA LYS A 371 -13.55 -10.06 11.22
C LYS A 371 -13.50 -8.70 10.54
N THR A 372 -12.61 -8.52 9.56
CA THR A 372 -12.41 -7.24 8.87
C THR A 372 -12.28 -7.38 7.36
N ILE A 373 -12.80 -6.38 6.65
CA ILE A 373 -12.50 -6.10 5.23
C ILE A 373 -11.60 -4.88 5.19
N GLY A 374 -10.42 -5.03 4.59
CA GLY A 374 -9.48 -3.94 4.35
C GLY A 374 -9.59 -3.39 2.92
N SER A 375 -9.54 -2.07 2.74
CA SER A 375 -9.52 -1.43 1.42
C SER A 375 -8.45 -0.35 1.34
N THR A 376 -7.71 -0.27 0.23
CA THR A 376 -6.73 0.78 -0.04
C THR A 376 -6.45 0.95 -1.53
N GLY A 377 -5.52 1.83 -1.89
CA GLY A 377 -5.07 2.09 -3.27
C GLY A 377 -5.87 3.17 -3.99
N SER A 378 -7.16 3.22 -3.74
CA SER A 378 -8.08 4.30 -4.14
C SER A 378 -9.22 4.42 -3.13
N PRO A 379 -9.97 5.53 -3.10
CA PRO A 379 -11.12 5.67 -2.22
C PRO A 379 -12.18 4.59 -2.48
N LEU A 380 -12.67 3.94 -1.43
CA LEU A 380 -13.81 3.05 -1.52
C LEU A 380 -15.08 3.92 -1.57
N SER A 381 -15.94 3.71 -2.59
CA SER A 381 -17.16 4.50 -2.74
C SER A 381 -18.17 4.20 -1.62
N LYS A 382 -19.02 5.18 -1.31
CA LYS A 382 -20.09 5.01 -0.32
C LYS A 382 -20.99 3.81 -0.65
N ASP A 383 -21.31 3.62 -1.92
CA ASP A 383 -22.17 2.52 -2.37
C ASP A 383 -21.49 1.17 -2.18
N ALA A 384 -20.16 1.09 -2.41
CA ALA A 384 -19.39 -0.13 -2.13
C ALA A 384 -19.31 -0.43 -0.62
N PHE A 385 -19.21 0.58 0.25
CA PHE A 385 -19.35 0.39 1.71
C PHE A 385 -20.71 -0.22 2.06
N LEU A 386 -21.80 0.35 1.54
CA LEU A 386 -23.15 -0.12 1.80
C LEU A 386 -23.37 -1.53 1.26
N TRP A 387 -22.87 -1.83 0.05
CA TRP A 387 -22.96 -3.16 -0.53
C TRP A 387 -22.19 -4.19 0.31
N LEU A 388 -20.93 -3.94 0.65
CA LEU A 388 -20.13 -4.83 1.48
C LEU A 388 -20.83 -5.09 2.84
N GLN A 389 -21.35 -4.04 3.48
CA GLN A 389 -22.00 -4.18 4.78
C GLN A 389 -23.32 -4.97 4.67
N SER A 390 -24.06 -4.83 3.57
CA SER A 390 -25.26 -5.62 3.32
C SER A 390 -24.97 -7.12 3.16
N LYS A 391 -23.80 -7.45 2.60
CA LYS A 391 -23.36 -8.84 2.39
C LYS A 391 -22.67 -9.42 3.65
N LEU A 392 -22.02 -8.58 4.45
CA LEU A 392 -21.19 -8.95 5.60
C LEU A 392 -21.52 -8.07 6.83
N PRO A 393 -22.72 -8.19 7.41
CA PRO A 393 -23.24 -7.23 8.40
C PRO A 393 -22.43 -7.15 9.70
N ASN A 394 -21.71 -8.22 10.06
CA ASN A 394 -20.93 -8.30 11.30
C ASN A 394 -19.43 -7.99 11.09
N VAL A 395 -19.02 -7.64 9.87
CA VAL A 395 -17.62 -7.43 9.52
C VAL A 395 -17.30 -5.94 9.51
N GLN A 396 -16.22 -5.54 10.18
CA GLN A 396 -15.73 -4.16 10.14
C GLN A 396 -15.08 -3.86 8.79
N ILE A 397 -15.49 -2.77 8.14
CA ILE A 397 -14.84 -2.29 6.92
C ILE A 397 -13.81 -1.23 7.30
N ILE A 398 -12.53 -1.50 6.99
CA ILE A 398 -11.39 -0.64 7.29
C ILE A 398 -10.82 -0.11 5.97
N SER A 399 -11.10 1.15 5.64
CA SER A 399 -10.42 1.83 4.54
C SER A 399 -9.13 2.50 5.06
N LEU A 400 -8.04 2.35 4.31
CA LEU A 400 -6.71 2.83 4.69
C LEU A 400 -6.22 3.89 3.71
N SER A 401 -5.70 5.01 4.23
CA SER A 401 -4.91 5.97 3.49
C SER A 401 -3.51 6.06 4.06
N GLY A 402 -2.54 5.93 3.18
CA GLY A 402 -1.12 5.94 3.45
C GLY A 402 -0.37 5.77 2.15
N GLY A 403 0.82 5.21 2.17
CA GLY A 403 1.56 5.02 0.93
C GLY A 403 2.88 4.31 1.11
N THR A 404 3.54 4.11 -0.02
CA THR A 404 4.91 3.60 -0.08
C THR A 404 5.84 4.46 0.76
N ASP A 405 5.56 5.75 0.84
CA ASP A 405 6.37 6.76 1.53
C ASP A 405 6.54 6.45 3.02
N VAL A 406 5.48 6.03 3.70
CA VAL A 406 5.53 5.63 5.13
C VAL A 406 5.47 4.11 5.32
N CYS A 407 5.36 3.35 4.24
CA CYS A 407 5.17 1.90 4.21
C CYS A 407 4.10 1.41 5.21
N SER A 408 3.05 2.19 5.38
CA SER A 408 1.93 2.00 6.30
C SER A 408 0.76 2.90 5.91
N ALA A 409 -0.19 3.06 6.84
CA ALA A 409 -1.25 4.04 6.78
C ALA A 409 -1.14 5.04 7.93
N PHE A 410 -1.64 6.24 7.72
CA PHE A 410 -1.76 7.30 8.73
C PHE A 410 -3.22 7.70 8.99
N ILE A 411 -4.15 7.27 8.12
CA ILE A 411 -5.60 7.29 8.33
C ILE A 411 -6.11 5.86 8.11
N GLY A 412 -6.95 5.37 9.00
CA GLY A 412 -7.37 3.97 8.96
C GLY A 412 -8.58 3.66 9.83
N GLY A 413 -8.59 2.46 10.40
CA GLY A 413 -9.68 1.95 11.23
C GLY A 413 -9.38 1.92 12.72
N SER A 414 -10.44 1.81 13.50
CA SER A 414 -10.39 1.53 14.93
C SER A 414 -11.62 0.71 15.35
N ILE A 415 -11.38 -0.35 16.11
CA ILE A 415 -12.47 -1.16 16.66
C ILE A 415 -13.33 -0.40 17.71
N MET A 416 -12.80 0.69 18.27
CA MET A 416 -13.49 1.53 19.24
C MET A 416 -14.41 2.58 18.59
N LEU A 417 -14.44 2.67 17.26
CA LEU A 417 -15.19 3.69 16.53
C LEU A 417 -16.20 3.05 15.57
N PRO A 418 -17.36 3.71 15.35
CA PRO A 418 -18.29 3.27 14.32
C PRO A 418 -17.70 3.47 12.92
N VAL A 419 -18.20 2.70 11.95
CA VAL A 419 -17.93 2.90 10.53
C VAL A 419 -19.07 3.68 9.89
N TYR A 420 -18.72 4.78 9.21
CA TYR A 420 -19.63 5.55 8.37
C TYR A 420 -19.33 5.31 6.89
N ALA A 421 -20.35 5.03 6.11
CA ALA A 421 -20.18 4.74 4.68
C ALA A 421 -19.52 5.91 3.94
N GLY A 422 -18.41 5.63 3.26
CA GLY A 422 -17.62 6.61 2.52
C GLY A 422 -16.55 7.36 3.34
N HIS A 423 -16.37 7.01 4.63
CA HIS A 423 -15.35 7.62 5.50
C HIS A 423 -14.29 6.61 5.91
N LEU A 424 -13.05 7.05 6.05
CA LEU A 424 -12.02 6.39 6.84
C LEU A 424 -12.28 6.76 8.31
N GLN A 425 -12.26 5.76 9.20
CA GLN A 425 -12.76 5.96 10.58
C GLN A 425 -11.99 6.99 11.39
N CYS A 426 -10.64 7.04 11.25
CA CYS A 426 -9.84 7.88 12.14
C CYS A 426 -8.43 8.20 11.59
N LYS A 427 -7.86 9.28 12.09
CA LYS A 427 -6.41 9.50 12.11
C LYS A 427 -5.78 8.43 13.00
N MET A 428 -4.73 7.74 12.53
CA MET A 428 -4.12 6.65 13.29
C MET A 428 -3.25 7.19 14.44
N LEU A 429 -3.12 6.40 15.51
CA LEU A 429 -2.30 6.77 16.68
C LEU A 429 -0.89 7.15 16.28
N GLY A 430 -0.33 8.19 16.91
CA GLY A 430 1.00 8.70 16.62
C GLY A 430 1.16 9.43 15.29
N ALA A 431 0.07 9.59 14.51
CA ALA A 431 0.07 10.32 13.25
C ALA A 431 -0.70 11.65 13.42
N ALA A 432 0.05 12.76 13.46
CA ALA A 432 -0.50 14.10 13.60
C ALA A 432 -0.97 14.63 12.24
N ILE A 433 -2.13 14.15 11.80
CA ILE A 433 -2.75 14.48 10.51
C ILE A 433 -3.63 15.70 10.65
N GLU A 434 -3.46 16.65 9.72
CA GLU A 434 -4.30 17.82 9.60
C GLU A 434 -4.69 18.06 8.13
N SER A 435 -5.74 18.85 7.93
CA SER A 435 -6.18 19.36 6.63
C SER A 435 -5.83 20.84 6.57
N PHE A 436 -4.94 21.25 5.65
CA PHE A 436 -4.52 22.65 5.54
C PHE A 436 -5.22 23.36 4.38
N ASP A 437 -5.63 24.61 4.64
CA ASP A 437 -6.03 25.54 3.59
C ASP A 437 -4.81 26.05 2.79
N LYS A 438 -5.06 26.88 1.78
CA LYS A 438 -4.00 27.50 0.97
C LYS A 438 -3.06 28.44 1.74
N ASN A 439 -3.44 28.88 2.93
CA ASN A 439 -2.66 29.77 3.80
C ASN A 439 -1.86 28.98 4.86
N GLY A 440 -2.01 27.65 4.91
CA GLY A 440 -1.36 26.79 5.88
C GLY A 440 -2.09 26.70 7.23
N ASN A 441 -3.36 27.12 7.30
CA ASN A 441 -4.18 26.97 8.49
C ASN A 441 -4.87 25.62 8.51
N SER A 442 -4.95 25.00 9.69
CA SER A 442 -5.72 23.77 9.91
C SER A 442 -7.22 24.05 9.79
N ILE A 443 -7.92 23.22 9.00
CA ILE A 443 -9.36 23.34 8.74
C ILE A 443 -10.06 22.00 8.95
N GLU A 444 -11.32 22.05 9.38
CA GLU A 444 -12.21 20.91 9.53
C GLU A 444 -13.51 21.13 8.75
N ASN A 445 -14.19 20.03 8.39
CA ASN A 445 -15.44 20.06 7.60
C ASN A 445 -15.32 20.75 6.23
N GLN A 446 -14.10 20.97 5.78
CA GLN A 446 -13.77 21.55 4.49
C GLN A 446 -12.61 20.76 3.86
N THR A 447 -12.54 20.79 2.53
CA THR A 447 -11.45 20.13 1.79
C THR A 447 -10.15 20.95 1.89
N GLY A 448 -9.08 20.30 2.30
CA GLY A 448 -7.74 20.88 2.36
C GLY A 448 -6.65 19.85 2.07
N GLU A 449 -5.41 20.32 1.99
CA GLU A 449 -4.23 19.47 1.75
C GLU A 449 -3.95 18.59 2.96
N LEU A 450 -3.77 17.30 2.73
CA LEU A 450 -3.34 16.37 3.77
C LEU A 450 -1.90 16.67 4.16
N VAL A 451 -1.71 17.02 5.43
CA VAL A 451 -0.39 17.26 5.99
C VAL A 451 -0.15 16.42 7.24
N ILE A 452 1.12 16.15 7.51
CA ILE A 452 1.57 15.52 8.74
C ILE A 452 2.49 16.52 9.46
N THR A 453 2.07 16.94 10.66
CA THR A 453 2.70 18.05 11.39
C THR A 453 3.76 17.59 12.40
N LYS A 454 3.89 16.27 12.64
CA LYS A 454 4.89 15.68 13.55
C LYS A 454 5.54 14.45 12.95
N PRO A 455 6.80 14.13 13.27
CA PRO A 455 7.51 12.99 12.71
C PRO A 455 6.92 11.65 13.15
N MET A 456 7.01 10.65 12.26
CA MET A 456 6.66 9.26 12.52
C MET A 456 7.88 8.36 12.31
N PRO A 457 8.04 7.26 13.09
CA PRO A 457 9.20 6.37 12.96
C PRO A 457 9.31 5.65 11.61
N SER A 458 8.19 5.45 10.92
CA SER A 458 8.12 4.80 9.61
C SER A 458 8.33 5.74 8.42
N MET A 459 8.51 7.05 8.66
CA MET A 459 8.91 7.96 7.59
C MET A 459 10.24 7.52 7.00
N PRO A 460 10.49 7.79 5.70
CA PRO A 460 11.75 7.42 5.07
C PRO A 460 12.94 8.00 5.82
N ILE A 461 13.98 7.21 6.02
CA ILE A 461 15.22 7.72 6.62
C ILE A 461 16.03 8.54 5.60
N PHE A 462 15.89 8.21 4.32
CA PHE A 462 16.43 8.95 3.17
C PHE A 462 15.88 8.36 1.86
N PHE A 463 16.07 9.04 0.75
CA PHE A 463 15.98 8.42 -0.57
C PHE A 463 17.36 7.91 -0.98
N TRP A 464 17.44 6.70 -1.48
CA TRP A 464 18.72 6.10 -1.86
C TRP A 464 19.45 6.97 -2.89
N GLY A 465 20.70 7.33 -2.59
CA GLY A 465 21.49 8.24 -3.42
C GLY A 465 21.15 9.73 -3.31
N ASP A 466 20.33 10.13 -2.33
CA ASP A 466 19.97 11.52 -2.02
C ASP A 466 20.71 12.00 -0.76
N ASN A 467 22.02 12.16 -0.88
CA ASN A 467 22.92 12.40 0.26
C ASN A 467 22.71 13.76 0.95
N ASP A 468 22.18 14.75 0.24
CA ASP A 468 21.88 16.10 0.72
C ASP A 468 20.41 16.29 1.14
N PHE A 469 19.58 15.26 1.02
CA PHE A 469 18.13 15.29 1.25
C PHE A 469 17.36 16.26 0.33
N LYS A 470 17.91 16.63 -0.80
CA LYS A 470 17.29 17.58 -1.73
C LYS A 470 15.98 17.05 -2.29
N ARG A 471 16.01 15.83 -2.88
CA ARG A 471 14.82 15.19 -3.46
C ARG A 471 13.78 14.86 -2.38
N TYR A 472 14.23 14.50 -1.19
CA TYR A 472 13.38 14.27 -0.04
C TYR A 472 12.62 15.55 0.35
N HIS A 473 13.35 16.66 0.51
CA HIS A 473 12.78 17.97 0.82
C HIS A 473 11.80 18.43 -0.27
N GLU A 474 12.20 18.36 -1.54
CA GLU A 474 11.35 18.73 -2.68
C GLU A 474 10.05 17.90 -2.75
N SER A 475 10.10 16.64 -2.31
CA SER A 475 8.93 15.75 -2.37
C SER A 475 7.85 16.08 -1.33
N TYR A 476 8.23 16.58 -0.15
CA TYR A 476 7.28 16.67 0.97
C TYR A 476 7.29 18.01 1.72
N PHE A 477 8.31 18.85 1.57
CA PHE A 477 8.51 20.04 2.40
C PHE A 477 8.65 21.34 1.61
N SER A 478 8.54 21.31 0.30
CA SER A 478 8.69 22.51 -0.55
C SER A 478 7.56 23.52 -0.35
N ASN A 479 6.34 23.04 -0.16
CA ASN A 479 5.16 23.90 -0.02
C ASN A 479 4.99 24.44 1.41
N ASN A 480 5.29 23.61 2.40
CA ASN A 480 5.16 23.94 3.83
C ASN A 480 6.45 23.54 4.56
N PRO A 481 7.36 24.49 4.81
CA PRO A 481 8.58 24.19 5.56
C PRO A 481 8.27 23.54 6.91
N ASN A 482 8.94 22.43 7.21
CA ASN A 482 8.77 21.63 8.44
C ASN A 482 7.41 20.94 8.61
N VAL A 483 6.58 20.88 7.56
CA VAL A 483 5.32 20.12 7.55
C VAL A 483 5.33 19.22 6.33
N TRP A 484 5.09 17.92 6.54
CA TRP A 484 4.99 16.95 5.46
C TRP A 484 3.70 17.14 4.67
N THR A 485 3.82 17.55 3.42
CA THR A 485 2.70 17.62 2.47
C THR A 485 2.62 16.31 1.70
N HIS A 486 1.49 15.58 1.81
CA HIS A 486 1.39 14.24 1.24
C HIS A 486 0.96 14.23 -0.24
N GLY A 487 0.26 15.26 -0.65
CA GLY A 487 -0.25 15.37 -2.01
C GLY A 487 -1.63 14.72 -2.20
N ASP A 488 -2.45 14.72 -1.15
CA ASP A 488 -3.84 14.27 -1.17
C ASP A 488 -4.76 15.36 -0.62
N TRP A 489 -5.97 15.47 -1.19
CA TRP A 489 -7.06 16.25 -0.63
C TRP A 489 -7.87 15.44 0.35
N ILE A 490 -8.12 15.99 1.52
CA ILE A 490 -8.97 15.39 2.55
C ILE A 490 -9.98 16.39 3.11
N CYS A 491 -11.08 15.85 3.63
CA CYS A 491 -12.00 16.57 4.50
C CYS A 491 -12.08 15.81 5.83
N ILE A 492 -11.70 16.45 6.93
CA ILE A 492 -11.79 15.88 8.28
C ILE A 492 -13.15 16.25 8.87
N ASP A 493 -13.99 15.24 9.14
CA ASP A 493 -15.22 15.37 9.95
C ASP A 493 -14.88 14.86 11.36
N PRO A 494 -14.83 15.73 12.40
CA PRO A 494 -14.43 15.34 13.74
C PRO A 494 -15.26 14.21 14.37
N GLU A 495 -16.52 14.08 13.94
CA GLU A 495 -17.44 13.07 14.49
C GLU A 495 -17.42 11.74 13.71
N LYS A 496 -17.13 11.77 12.40
CA LYS A 496 -17.33 10.63 11.50
C LYS A 496 -16.04 10.10 10.86
N GLY A 497 -14.95 10.86 10.93
CA GLY A 497 -13.66 10.47 10.37
C GLY A 497 -13.23 11.31 9.16
N VAL A 498 -12.56 10.71 8.20
CA VAL A 498 -11.89 11.42 7.10
C VAL A 498 -12.44 10.97 5.76
N ILE A 499 -12.72 11.92 4.87
CA ILE A 499 -13.09 11.68 3.47
C ILE A 499 -11.88 11.98 2.60
N MET A 500 -11.49 11.01 1.77
CA MET A 500 -10.46 11.20 0.74
C MET A 500 -11.08 11.82 -0.49
N GLN A 501 -10.53 12.95 -0.93
CA GLN A 501 -11.05 13.71 -2.09
C GLN A 501 -10.20 13.52 -3.36
N GLY A 502 -9.13 12.73 -3.27
CA GLY A 502 -8.21 12.41 -4.37
C GLY A 502 -6.85 13.06 -4.23
N ARG A 503 -6.06 12.98 -5.30
CA ARG A 503 -4.70 13.55 -5.33
C ARG A 503 -4.74 15.06 -5.50
N SER A 504 -3.93 15.79 -4.73
CA SER A 504 -3.83 17.25 -4.87
C SER A 504 -3.03 17.67 -6.12
N ASP A 505 -2.10 16.83 -6.54
CA ASP A 505 -1.32 17.00 -7.76
C ASP A 505 -2.09 16.65 -9.06
N ALA A 506 -3.17 15.86 -8.94
CA ALA A 506 -4.10 15.54 -10.04
C ALA A 506 -5.40 16.38 -9.98
N THR A 507 -5.43 17.40 -9.15
CA THR A 507 -6.63 18.27 -8.97
C THR A 507 -6.94 19.03 -10.26
N LEU A 508 -8.21 19.03 -10.62
CA LEU A 508 -8.74 19.84 -11.69
C LEU A 508 -9.00 21.28 -11.17
N ASN A 509 -8.67 22.28 -11.96
CA ASN A 509 -8.93 23.66 -11.63
C ASN A 509 -9.90 24.27 -12.65
N ARG A 510 -11.15 24.44 -12.27
CA ARG A 510 -12.13 25.05 -13.16
C ARG A 510 -12.52 26.43 -12.65
N ASN A 511 -12.06 27.47 -13.36
CA ASN A 511 -12.33 28.89 -13.04
C ASN A 511 -11.96 29.21 -11.57
N GLY A 512 -10.77 28.82 -11.13
CA GLY A 512 -10.27 29.05 -9.78
C GLY A 512 -10.82 28.13 -8.70
N ILE A 513 -11.72 27.19 -9.04
CA ILE A 513 -12.27 26.21 -8.10
C ILE A 513 -11.61 24.85 -8.34
N ARG A 514 -11.04 24.33 -7.27
CA ARG A 514 -10.42 23.00 -7.25
C ARG A 514 -11.49 21.91 -7.15
N ILE A 515 -11.38 20.90 -8.03
CA ILE A 515 -12.29 19.75 -8.14
C ILE A 515 -11.46 18.48 -7.99
N GLY A 516 -11.84 17.63 -7.05
CA GLY A 516 -11.23 16.32 -6.86
C GLY A 516 -11.66 15.34 -7.95
N THR A 517 -10.69 14.64 -8.58
CA THR A 517 -11.00 13.63 -9.61
C THR A 517 -11.84 12.47 -9.05
N SER A 518 -11.65 12.14 -7.77
CA SER A 518 -12.37 11.05 -7.10
C SER A 518 -13.89 11.29 -7.00
N GLU A 519 -14.34 12.55 -6.86
CA GLU A 519 -15.78 12.87 -6.83
C GLU A 519 -16.44 12.52 -8.17
N ILE A 520 -15.75 12.82 -9.26
CA ILE A 520 -16.19 12.49 -10.61
C ILE A 520 -16.26 10.97 -10.79
N TYR A 521 -15.22 10.25 -10.40
CA TYR A 521 -15.19 8.77 -10.53
C TYR A 521 -16.30 8.12 -9.71
N MET A 522 -16.49 8.54 -8.46
CA MET A 522 -17.57 8.01 -7.61
C MET A 522 -18.96 8.29 -8.19
N ALA A 523 -19.17 9.44 -8.83
CA ALA A 523 -20.44 9.74 -9.49
C ALA A 523 -20.65 8.87 -10.73
N LEU A 524 -19.59 8.61 -11.51
CA LEU A 524 -19.64 7.78 -12.72
C LEU A 524 -19.76 6.28 -12.42
N ASP A 525 -19.25 5.82 -11.29
CA ASP A 525 -19.37 4.41 -10.85
C ASP A 525 -20.83 3.96 -10.68
N LYS A 526 -21.76 4.90 -10.47
CA LYS A 526 -23.21 4.62 -10.42
C LYS A 526 -23.85 4.33 -11.79
N LEU A 527 -23.10 4.50 -12.88
CA LEU A 527 -23.61 4.25 -14.24
C LEU A 527 -23.13 2.88 -14.74
N ASP A 528 -24.03 1.91 -14.85
CA ASP A 528 -23.74 0.53 -15.25
C ASP A 528 -23.03 0.40 -16.61
N LYS A 529 -23.27 1.35 -17.52
CA LYS A 529 -22.64 1.38 -18.84
C LYS A 529 -21.19 1.83 -18.80
N ILE A 530 -20.73 2.45 -17.73
CA ILE A 530 -19.33 2.91 -17.57
C ILE A 530 -18.56 1.87 -16.76
N LYS A 531 -17.55 1.29 -17.40
CA LYS A 531 -16.65 0.32 -16.76
C LYS A 531 -15.52 1.01 -16.00
N ASP A 532 -15.00 2.08 -16.60
CA ASP A 532 -13.88 2.85 -16.05
C ASP A 532 -13.86 4.26 -16.62
N SER A 533 -13.12 5.17 -15.97
CA SER A 533 -13.02 6.56 -16.41
C SER A 533 -11.71 7.21 -15.96
N LEU A 534 -11.24 8.20 -16.71
CA LEU A 534 -10.12 9.07 -16.37
C LEU A 534 -10.46 10.50 -16.80
N ILE A 535 -10.18 11.48 -15.94
CA ILE A 535 -10.42 12.89 -16.26
C ILE A 535 -9.12 13.67 -16.13
N ILE A 536 -8.90 14.58 -17.06
CA ILE A 536 -7.81 15.57 -17.02
C ILE A 536 -8.35 16.96 -17.26
N GLU A 537 -7.61 17.94 -16.82
CA GLU A 537 -7.84 19.35 -17.10
C GLU A 537 -6.68 19.87 -17.93
N LEU A 538 -7.01 20.60 -19.00
CA LEU A 538 -6.07 21.30 -19.85
C LEU A 538 -6.28 22.80 -19.73
N PRO A 539 -5.26 23.61 -19.41
CA PRO A 539 -5.35 25.05 -19.46
C PRO A 539 -5.53 25.50 -20.91
N LEU A 540 -6.42 26.47 -21.14
CA LEU A 540 -6.55 27.15 -22.44
C LEU A 540 -5.52 28.29 -22.54
N GLN A 541 -5.42 28.91 -23.71
CA GLN A 541 -4.49 30.03 -23.95
C GLN A 541 -4.71 31.22 -23.00
N ASP A 542 -5.92 31.43 -22.55
CA ASP A 542 -6.22 32.29 -21.42
C ASP A 542 -6.15 31.46 -20.15
N GLU A 543 -5.14 31.69 -19.31
CA GLU A 543 -4.90 30.95 -18.05
C GLU A 543 -6.10 30.99 -17.08
N SER A 544 -7.10 31.84 -17.32
CA SER A 544 -8.35 31.92 -16.55
C SER A 544 -9.35 30.80 -16.89
N GLU A 545 -9.21 30.13 -18.04
CA GLU A 545 -10.13 29.09 -18.52
C GLU A 545 -9.42 27.74 -18.68
N SER A 546 -10.16 26.66 -18.43
CA SER A 546 -9.65 25.29 -18.59
C SER A 546 -10.69 24.37 -19.21
N GLU A 547 -10.22 23.37 -19.93
CA GLU A 547 -11.04 22.33 -20.56
C GLU A 547 -10.93 21.02 -19.81
N LEU A 548 -12.07 20.45 -19.41
CA LEU A 548 -12.15 19.14 -18.78
C LEU A 548 -12.40 18.07 -19.83
N LEU A 549 -11.45 17.14 -19.99
CA LEU A 549 -11.56 15.98 -20.87
C LEU A 549 -11.82 14.73 -20.04
N LEU A 550 -12.97 14.10 -20.25
CA LEU A 550 -13.35 12.86 -19.61
C LEU A 550 -13.20 11.69 -20.60
N PHE A 551 -12.32 10.76 -20.28
CA PHE A 551 -12.17 9.50 -21.00
C PHE A 551 -13.00 8.42 -20.30
N VAL A 552 -13.76 7.62 -21.04
CA VAL A 552 -14.63 6.59 -20.48
C VAL A 552 -14.45 5.26 -21.21
N VAL A 553 -14.33 4.18 -20.45
CA VAL A 553 -14.43 2.81 -20.93
C VAL A 553 -15.89 2.36 -20.78
N ILE A 554 -16.52 2.02 -21.89
CA ILE A 554 -17.95 1.73 -21.91
C ILE A 554 -18.24 0.34 -22.48
N SER A 555 -19.38 -0.24 -22.08
CA SER A 555 -19.83 -1.54 -22.56
C SER A 555 -20.65 -1.47 -23.87
N SER A 556 -20.94 -0.25 -24.34
CA SER A 556 -21.74 0.02 -25.54
C SER A 556 -21.13 1.17 -26.35
N SER A 557 -21.76 1.65 -27.40
CA SER A 557 -21.31 2.84 -28.11
C SER A 557 -21.56 4.13 -27.32
N LEU A 558 -20.64 5.09 -27.40
CA LEU A 558 -20.81 6.44 -26.83
C LEU A 558 -21.73 7.27 -27.74
N ASN A 559 -22.99 7.29 -27.40
CA ASN A 559 -24.00 8.11 -28.10
C ASN A 559 -24.37 9.36 -27.29
N GLU A 560 -25.11 10.29 -27.88
CA GLU A 560 -25.52 11.53 -27.20
C GLU A 560 -26.40 11.28 -25.97
N GLU A 561 -27.20 10.22 -25.96
CA GLU A 561 -28.01 9.84 -24.81
C GLU A 561 -27.12 9.51 -23.60
N LEU A 562 -26.07 8.70 -23.79
CA LEU A 562 -25.12 8.34 -22.73
C LEU A 562 -24.30 9.57 -22.28
N LYS A 563 -23.84 10.41 -23.21
CA LYS A 563 -23.16 11.66 -22.86
C LYS A 563 -24.04 12.58 -21.99
N ASN A 564 -25.30 12.73 -22.36
CA ASN A 564 -26.27 13.53 -21.58
C ASN A 564 -26.54 12.89 -20.21
N LYS A 565 -26.61 11.56 -20.13
CA LYS A 565 -26.74 10.85 -18.85
C LYS A 565 -25.53 11.08 -17.96
N ILE A 566 -24.30 11.01 -18.49
CA ILE A 566 -23.06 11.33 -17.78
C ILE A 566 -23.09 12.77 -17.26
N LYS A 567 -23.38 13.73 -18.12
CA LYS A 567 -23.42 15.17 -17.74
C LYS A 567 -24.46 15.43 -16.64
N ARG A 568 -25.64 14.83 -16.76
CA ARG A 568 -26.70 14.94 -15.74
C ARG A 568 -26.25 14.32 -14.40
N GLN A 569 -25.68 13.11 -14.46
CA GLN A 569 -25.17 12.41 -13.27
C GLN A 569 -24.13 13.24 -12.50
N LEU A 570 -23.18 13.84 -13.22
CA LEU A 570 -22.17 14.71 -12.62
C LEU A 570 -22.77 16.00 -12.07
N LYS A 571 -23.74 16.60 -12.78
CA LYS A 571 -24.43 17.79 -12.30
C LYS A 571 -25.20 17.55 -11.00
N GLU A 572 -25.92 16.43 -10.91
CA GLU A 572 -26.81 16.12 -9.80
C GLU A 572 -26.05 15.59 -8.56
N ASN A 573 -24.98 14.80 -8.76
CA ASN A 573 -24.22 14.19 -7.66
C ASN A 573 -23.01 15.01 -7.21
N CYS A 574 -22.54 15.95 -8.03
CA CYS A 574 -21.40 16.82 -7.72
C CYS A 574 -21.82 18.30 -7.85
N SER A 575 -21.59 18.91 -9.02
CA SER A 575 -22.07 20.26 -9.34
C SER A 575 -21.98 20.54 -10.85
N PRO A 576 -22.57 21.64 -11.36
CA PRO A 576 -22.41 22.04 -12.77
C PRO A 576 -20.94 22.19 -13.22
N ARG A 577 -20.02 22.46 -12.29
CA ARG A 577 -18.59 22.62 -12.58
C ARG A 577 -17.85 21.31 -12.88
N HIS A 578 -18.42 20.19 -12.49
CA HIS A 578 -17.87 18.84 -12.76
C HIS A 578 -18.24 18.32 -14.16
N ILE A 579 -19.06 19.07 -14.91
CA ILE A 579 -19.48 18.66 -16.24
C ILE A 579 -18.28 18.79 -17.19
N PRO A 580 -17.80 17.70 -17.83
CA PRO A 580 -16.68 17.77 -18.76
C PRO A 580 -17.08 18.52 -20.04
N ASN A 581 -16.11 19.21 -20.64
CA ASN A 581 -16.25 19.83 -21.95
C ASN A 581 -16.37 18.75 -23.02
N SER A 582 -15.48 17.76 -22.96
CA SER A 582 -15.42 16.65 -23.91
C SER A 582 -15.51 15.31 -23.21
N ILE A 583 -16.28 14.38 -23.78
CA ILE A 583 -16.39 12.99 -23.33
C ILE A 583 -15.95 12.09 -24.48
N ILE A 584 -14.91 11.29 -24.23
CA ILE A 584 -14.22 10.50 -25.25
C ILE A 584 -14.23 9.03 -24.80
N ALA A 585 -14.69 8.15 -25.70
CA ALA A 585 -14.62 6.71 -25.44
C ALA A 585 -13.22 6.20 -25.72
N VAL A 586 -12.72 5.35 -24.82
CA VAL A 586 -11.43 4.65 -24.96
C VAL A 586 -11.60 3.17 -24.64
N LYS A 587 -10.69 2.34 -25.15
CA LYS A 587 -10.70 0.90 -24.91
C LYS A 587 -10.30 0.56 -23.47
N GLU A 588 -9.34 1.30 -22.94
CA GLU A 588 -8.76 1.04 -21.63
C GLU A 588 -8.17 2.32 -21.02
N ILE A 589 -8.29 2.48 -19.69
CA ILE A 589 -7.64 3.56 -18.95
C ILE A 589 -6.21 3.15 -18.58
N PRO A 590 -5.20 4.04 -18.74
CA PRO A 590 -3.83 3.78 -18.32
C PRO A 590 -3.70 3.68 -16.80
N TYR A 591 -3.02 2.62 -16.34
CA TYR A 591 -2.74 2.36 -14.94
C TYR A 591 -1.26 2.14 -14.68
N THR A 592 -0.79 2.61 -13.53
CA THR A 592 0.50 2.16 -12.99
C THR A 592 0.42 0.68 -12.61
N ILE A 593 1.55 0.01 -12.46
CA ILE A 593 1.62 -1.39 -11.99
C ILE A 593 0.92 -1.55 -10.64
N SER A 594 1.00 -0.56 -9.76
CA SER A 594 0.30 -0.54 -8.47
C SER A 594 -1.21 -0.26 -8.56
N GLY A 595 -1.78 -0.16 -9.77
CA GLY A 595 -3.20 0.03 -9.99
C GLY A 595 -3.72 1.45 -9.77
N LYS A 596 -2.85 2.47 -9.82
CA LYS A 596 -3.26 3.88 -9.78
C LYS A 596 -3.53 4.41 -11.18
N LYS A 597 -4.60 5.18 -11.36
CA LYS A 597 -4.90 5.90 -12.61
C LYS A 597 -3.80 6.91 -12.94
N MET A 598 -3.52 7.09 -14.21
CA MET A 598 -2.39 7.90 -14.66
C MET A 598 -2.86 9.29 -15.16
N GLU A 599 -3.60 10.03 -14.34
CA GLU A 599 -4.13 11.36 -14.69
C GLU A 599 -3.00 12.34 -15.07
N ILE A 600 -1.98 12.46 -14.22
CA ILE A 600 -0.86 13.39 -14.44
C ILE A 600 -0.06 13.03 -15.71
N PRO A 601 0.34 11.77 -15.94
CA PRO A 601 0.97 11.38 -17.19
C PRO A 601 0.13 11.71 -18.43
N ILE A 602 -1.17 11.44 -18.40
CA ILE A 602 -2.05 11.77 -19.55
C ILE A 602 -2.20 13.28 -19.72
N LYS A 603 -2.33 14.06 -18.63
CA LYS A 603 -2.32 15.52 -18.71
C LYS A 603 -1.03 16.04 -19.38
N LYS A 604 0.13 15.55 -18.95
CA LYS A 604 1.44 15.89 -19.53
C LYS A 604 1.54 15.52 -21.01
N LEU A 605 1.03 14.35 -21.40
CA LEU A 605 0.95 13.93 -22.78
C LEU A 605 0.16 14.94 -23.61
N PHE A 606 -1.00 15.35 -23.15
CA PHE A 606 -1.84 16.34 -23.85
C PHE A 606 -1.20 17.75 -23.87
N LEU A 607 -0.40 18.11 -22.88
CA LEU A 607 0.40 19.34 -22.87
C LEU A 607 1.65 19.30 -23.77
N GLY A 608 1.92 18.19 -24.46
CA GLY A 608 2.97 18.10 -25.47
C GLY A 608 4.31 17.56 -25.00
N MET A 609 4.42 17.08 -23.78
CA MET A 609 5.67 16.46 -23.29
C MET A 609 5.95 15.13 -24.02
N ALA A 610 7.22 14.80 -24.17
CA ALA A 610 7.65 13.55 -24.79
C ALA A 610 7.36 12.35 -23.87
N MET A 611 7.08 11.18 -24.47
CA MET A 611 6.65 9.99 -23.74
C MET A 611 7.71 9.46 -22.75
N ASP A 612 8.97 9.54 -23.11
CA ASP A 612 10.12 9.16 -22.29
C ASP A 612 10.32 10.05 -21.06
N GLU A 613 9.81 11.29 -21.14
CA GLU A 613 9.78 12.24 -20.01
C GLU A 613 8.55 12.04 -19.08
N ILE A 614 7.49 11.40 -19.59
CA ILE A 614 6.21 11.27 -18.88
C ILE A 614 6.13 9.97 -18.10
N VAL A 615 6.55 8.86 -18.72
CA VAL A 615 6.40 7.51 -18.17
C VAL A 615 7.66 6.71 -18.37
N ALA A 616 8.25 6.20 -17.29
CA ALA A 616 9.35 5.26 -17.40
C ALA A 616 8.89 3.97 -18.09
N PRO A 617 9.65 3.45 -19.06
CA PRO A 617 9.33 2.19 -19.72
C PRO A 617 9.07 1.07 -18.70
N GLY A 618 7.97 0.34 -18.86
CA GLY A 618 7.61 -0.77 -17.97
C GLY A 618 7.05 -0.37 -16.59
N ALA A 619 6.72 0.90 -16.37
CA ALA A 619 6.04 1.36 -15.14
C ALA A 619 4.53 1.20 -15.18
N MET A 620 3.99 0.75 -16.31
CA MET A 620 2.55 0.63 -16.56
C MET A 620 2.09 -0.84 -16.54
N ARG A 621 0.90 -1.04 -16.01
CA ARG A 621 0.20 -2.32 -16.07
C ARG A 621 -0.25 -2.66 -17.50
N ASN A 622 -0.64 -1.65 -18.27
CA ASN A 622 -1.22 -1.76 -19.60
C ASN A 622 -0.63 -0.71 -20.56
N PRO A 623 0.66 -0.84 -20.94
CA PRO A 623 1.38 0.16 -21.72
C PRO A 623 0.74 0.43 -23.08
N ASP A 624 0.13 -0.55 -23.73
CA ASP A 624 -0.52 -0.40 -25.02
C ASP A 624 -1.69 0.59 -25.00
N SER A 625 -2.31 0.82 -23.84
CA SER A 625 -3.37 1.80 -23.68
C SER A 625 -2.93 3.23 -24.05
N LEU A 626 -1.65 3.59 -23.88
CA LEU A 626 -1.13 4.91 -24.22
C LEU A 626 -1.19 5.21 -25.72
N ASN A 627 -1.09 4.21 -26.57
CA ASN A 627 -1.13 4.40 -28.03
C ASN A 627 -2.44 5.08 -28.46
N GLU A 628 -3.55 4.67 -27.87
CA GLU A 628 -4.87 5.28 -28.14
C GLU A 628 -4.92 6.75 -27.68
N PHE A 629 -4.35 7.08 -26.52
CA PHE A 629 -4.30 8.47 -26.02
C PHE A 629 -3.40 9.37 -26.88
N ILE A 630 -2.31 8.84 -27.45
CA ILE A 630 -1.45 9.54 -28.40
C ILE A 630 -2.24 9.90 -29.66
N GLU A 631 -3.00 8.95 -30.21
CA GLU A 631 -3.85 9.17 -31.39
C GLU A 631 -4.97 10.18 -31.10
N ILE A 632 -5.64 10.05 -29.95
CA ILE A 632 -6.67 11.01 -29.52
C ILE A 632 -6.09 12.42 -29.41
N ARG A 633 -4.91 12.57 -28.79
CA ARG A 633 -4.23 13.86 -28.69
C ARG A 633 -3.98 14.48 -30.06
N LYS A 634 -3.41 13.72 -31.01
CA LYS A 634 -3.17 14.21 -32.39
C LYS A 634 -4.45 14.74 -33.02
N ASN A 635 -5.54 13.97 -32.90
CA ASN A 635 -6.83 14.36 -33.47
C ASN A 635 -7.46 15.57 -32.74
N PHE A 636 -7.31 15.66 -31.44
CA PHE A 636 -7.85 16.74 -30.61
C PHE A 636 -7.26 18.11 -30.99
N PHE A 637 -5.94 18.18 -31.18
CA PHE A 637 -5.26 19.44 -31.56
C PHE A 637 -5.26 19.73 -33.07
N ASN A 638 -5.62 18.77 -33.92
CA ASN A 638 -5.80 19.01 -35.36
C ASN A 638 -7.21 19.51 -35.70
N GLN A 639 -8.16 19.46 -34.77
CA GLN A 639 -9.55 19.90 -34.95
C GLN A 639 -9.82 21.26 -34.26
N ASN A 640 -8.94 21.74 -33.43
CA ASN A 640 -8.96 23.05 -32.78
C ASN A 640 -7.75 23.89 -33.25
#